data_e53a6439c26761130603f7a7841222d8
#
_entry.id   e53a6439c26761130603f7a7841222d8
#
_cell.length_a   1.000
_cell.length_b   1.000
_cell.length_c   1.000
_cell.angle_alpha   90.00
_cell.angle_beta   90.00
_cell.angle_gamma   90.00
#
_symmetry.space_group_name_H-M   'P 1'
#
loop_
_entity.id
_entity.type
_entity.pdbx_description
1 polymer ?
#
loop_
_entity_poly.entity_id
_entity_poly.type
_entity_poly.pdbx_seq_one_letter_code
_entity_poly.pdbx_strand_id
1 'polypeptide(L)'
;MNRIIACLCLSIFICFAASAQQNKISGTVKDAKGVPVDAVTVQVLNTNISTVTDLTGAFELVNVPPGKVSLRFTAVGYAAINKLVTDDSKSLNITLEDAGLKLDEVIVSAQKTEENVQNIPSSISVFSSVKVNDYRIQNTRDLSAIVPNLYSSNPGDGRNVTSIRGITTTSYDPAVATYIDGVNQFGLDTYISSLFDVERIEVLRGPQGTLYGRNAMGGVINIITKKPANYTTGFAGVDIGNYGQQRYSAGIRTALIKDKLFFGAAGLVNRQSGFYTNEFNNKKYDRLHGYLGNYYLKFQGSSKFDLTLNVKHNENRNDGTFPLVASVEGALSNPFKVNQNTLTTMFDNLLNASLSANYAGDGFNFTSQSAYQSNYRYYDKPIDSDFSPIDGISLINNYGKDWNKIQVLTQEFKFSSPSSSDSRFKWVGGVYGFYQKNPVKQGLSFGEDAELVESLPGLSILSVNNGKSFGLAAFGQVSYAITDELSVTAGLRYDYEHKKQGVYGEMLMPGETQPIVEQKDTSATASFKALSPKVSLAYSFVPDHSFYATYSRGFRAGGLTQIGSDRTAKPLVAYKPEYGNNLEFGSKNTFFDQRLSVNVAAFYVRLTDAQIPVLILPDAITITRNAGKLSSKGVEVELSARPVKGLSVDYNFGYTDAKYKSLSLPVDKEVVNFDGNKQIYTPEMTSMLALQYSYQVENLNKLNLIARGEWAYTGDQFFDLQNRFEQKGYHLFNAKVGVSNKRFDLFFWGRNLSDKTYLDYVYDFGAAHLGNPKTYGISLAGRF
;
A
#
# COMPACT_ATOMS: atom_id res chain seq x y z
N MET A 1 28.73 -27.75 -5.86
CA MET A 1 27.43 -27.08 -5.60
C MET A 1 26.25 -27.88 -6.16
N ASN A 2 26.29 -28.44 -7.38
CA ASN A 2 25.17 -29.21 -7.96
C ASN A 2 24.83 -30.55 -7.31
N ARG A 3 25.77 -31.20 -6.62
CA ARG A 3 25.53 -32.48 -5.94
C ARG A 3 24.89 -32.34 -4.55
N ILE A 4 25.09 -31.21 -3.88
CA ILE A 4 24.47 -30.92 -2.57
C ILE A 4 23.01 -30.54 -2.76
N ILE A 5 22.67 -29.82 -3.83
CA ILE A 5 21.28 -29.45 -4.17
C ILE A 5 20.47 -30.69 -4.56
N ALA A 6 21.07 -31.62 -5.30
CA ALA A 6 20.43 -32.89 -5.67
C ALA A 6 20.14 -33.78 -4.45
N CYS A 7 21.05 -33.84 -3.46
CA CYS A 7 20.83 -34.59 -2.22
C CYS A 7 19.78 -33.92 -1.31
N LEU A 8 19.70 -32.58 -1.27
CA LEU A 8 18.65 -31.88 -0.54
C LEU A 8 17.27 -32.09 -1.17
N CYS A 9 17.17 -32.11 -2.49
CA CYS A 9 15.92 -32.40 -3.20
C CYS A 9 15.47 -33.86 -3.03
N LEU A 10 16.40 -34.81 -2.95
CA LEU A 10 16.08 -36.25 -2.78
C LEU A 10 15.66 -36.58 -1.34
N SER A 11 16.20 -35.94 -0.33
CA SER A 11 15.80 -36.11 1.07
C SER A 11 14.43 -35.52 1.40
N ILE A 12 13.91 -34.56 0.61
CA ILE A 12 12.57 -34.01 0.74
C ILE A 12 11.49 -34.97 0.19
N PHE A 13 11.88 -35.91 -0.73
CA PHE A 13 10.92 -36.83 -1.35
C PHE A 13 10.63 -38.12 -0.55
N ILE A 14 11.39 -38.43 0.49
CA ILE A 14 11.30 -39.73 1.20
C ILE A 14 10.35 -39.67 2.43
N CYS A 15 9.83 -38.51 2.84
CA CYS A 15 8.95 -38.38 4.02
C CYS A 15 7.44 -38.51 3.76
N PHE A 16 6.99 -39.02 2.62
CA PHE A 16 5.56 -38.98 2.24
C PHE A 16 4.86 -40.36 2.21
N ALA A 17 4.94 -41.13 3.28
CA ALA A 17 4.07 -42.31 3.45
C ALA A 17 3.54 -42.41 4.88
N ALA A 18 2.79 -41.40 5.34
CA ALA A 18 1.91 -41.54 6.51
C ALA A 18 0.48 -41.32 6.03
N SER A 19 -0.30 -42.38 5.94
CA SER A 19 -1.73 -42.37 5.72
C SER A 19 -2.39 -41.73 6.95
N ALA A 20 -2.58 -40.41 6.96
CA ALA A 20 -3.35 -39.71 7.98
C ALA A 20 -4.83 -40.00 7.73
N GLN A 21 -5.53 -40.46 8.76
CA GLN A 21 -6.99 -40.59 8.77
C GLN A 21 -7.58 -39.22 8.48
N GLN A 22 -8.26 -39.07 7.35
CA GLN A 22 -8.83 -37.79 6.91
C GLN A 22 -10.09 -37.50 7.73
N ASN A 23 -10.01 -36.56 8.69
CA ASN A 23 -11.22 -36.06 9.33
C ASN A 23 -11.99 -35.18 8.34
N LYS A 24 -13.27 -35.51 8.16
CA LYS A 24 -14.16 -34.77 7.26
C LYS A 24 -15.31 -34.17 8.06
N ILE A 25 -15.66 -32.94 7.74
CA ILE A 25 -16.88 -32.27 8.18
C ILE A 25 -17.71 -31.95 6.95
N SER A 26 -18.94 -32.39 6.94
CA SER A 26 -19.89 -32.08 5.85
C SER A 26 -21.14 -31.43 6.41
N GLY A 27 -21.94 -30.84 5.55
CA GLY A 27 -23.20 -30.25 5.97
C GLY A 27 -23.96 -29.56 4.86
N THR A 28 -25.06 -28.94 5.23
CA THR A 28 -25.85 -28.10 4.35
C THR A 28 -26.05 -26.71 4.93
N VAL A 29 -26.06 -25.70 4.09
CA VAL A 29 -26.32 -24.32 4.45
C VAL A 29 -27.61 -23.86 3.77
N LYS A 30 -28.55 -23.32 4.56
CA LYS A 30 -29.84 -22.81 4.12
C LYS A 30 -30.04 -21.39 4.64
N ASP A 31 -30.89 -20.62 4.03
CA ASP A 31 -31.36 -19.36 4.59
C ASP A 31 -32.48 -19.58 5.63
N ALA A 32 -32.91 -18.51 6.30
CA ALA A 32 -33.97 -18.54 7.29
C ALA A 32 -35.35 -19.01 6.73
N LYS A 33 -35.52 -19.03 5.39
CA LYS A 33 -36.69 -19.53 4.72
C LYS A 33 -36.55 -21.02 4.31
N GLY A 34 -35.41 -21.66 4.65
CA GLY A 34 -35.10 -23.04 4.30
C GLY A 34 -34.58 -23.25 2.89
N VAL A 35 -34.32 -22.19 2.12
CA VAL A 35 -33.80 -22.28 0.75
C VAL A 35 -32.28 -22.55 0.83
N PRO A 36 -31.76 -23.53 0.05
CA PRO A 36 -30.29 -23.75 0.00
C PRO A 36 -29.53 -22.51 -0.43
N VAL A 37 -28.42 -22.24 0.25
CA VAL A 37 -27.53 -21.12 -0.09
C VAL A 37 -26.26 -21.67 -0.73
N ASP A 38 -26.09 -21.37 -2.01
CA ASP A 38 -24.89 -21.68 -2.78
C ASP A 38 -23.79 -20.64 -2.57
N ALA A 39 -22.57 -21.00 -2.91
CA ALA A 39 -21.40 -20.12 -2.83
C ALA A 39 -21.13 -19.54 -1.42
N VAL A 40 -21.54 -20.25 -0.36
CA VAL A 40 -21.15 -19.94 1.01
C VAL A 40 -19.71 -20.41 1.24
N THR A 41 -18.82 -19.53 1.53
CA THR A 41 -17.46 -19.89 1.96
C THR A 41 -17.53 -20.48 3.38
N VAL A 42 -17.08 -21.72 3.51
CA VAL A 42 -16.94 -22.41 4.81
C VAL A 42 -15.45 -22.56 5.09
N GLN A 43 -14.96 -21.85 6.08
CA GLN A 43 -13.54 -21.82 6.46
C GLN A 43 -13.34 -22.38 7.86
N VAL A 44 -12.33 -23.23 8.03
CA VAL A 44 -11.83 -23.57 9.35
C VAL A 44 -10.95 -22.43 9.83
N LEU A 45 -11.41 -21.70 10.85
CA LEU A 45 -10.68 -20.55 11.37
C LEU A 45 -9.27 -20.94 11.81
N ASN A 46 -8.32 -20.07 11.55
CA ASN A 46 -6.88 -20.24 11.86
C ASN A 46 -6.19 -21.36 11.09
N THR A 47 -6.81 -21.81 10.00
CA THR A 47 -6.22 -22.74 9.03
C THR A 47 -6.43 -22.19 7.61
N ASN A 48 -5.75 -22.80 6.65
CA ASN A 48 -5.99 -22.51 5.25
C ASN A 48 -7.02 -23.46 4.62
N ILE A 49 -7.81 -24.15 5.43
CA ILE A 49 -8.81 -25.12 4.99
C ILE A 49 -10.12 -24.40 4.79
N SER A 50 -10.61 -24.39 3.56
CA SER A 50 -11.90 -23.82 3.21
C SER A 50 -12.54 -24.58 2.06
N THR A 51 -13.86 -24.52 2.01
CA THR A 51 -14.67 -25.02 0.90
C THR A 51 -15.80 -24.03 0.60
N VAL A 52 -16.60 -24.31 -0.41
CA VAL A 52 -17.79 -23.52 -0.73
C VAL A 52 -18.96 -24.47 -0.94
N THR A 53 -20.15 -24.01 -0.53
CA THR A 53 -21.37 -24.77 -0.78
C THR A 53 -21.69 -24.82 -2.27
N ASP A 54 -22.19 -25.97 -2.73
CA ASP A 54 -22.72 -26.16 -4.08
C ASP A 54 -24.14 -25.56 -4.23
N LEU A 55 -24.76 -25.75 -5.40
CA LEU A 55 -26.12 -25.28 -5.72
C LEU A 55 -27.21 -25.83 -4.79
N THR A 56 -26.95 -26.95 -4.11
CA THR A 56 -27.87 -27.56 -3.12
C THR A 56 -27.57 -27.08 -1.69
N GLY A 57 -26.62 -26.15 -1.52
CA GLY A 57 -26.17 -25.68 -0.25
C GLY A 57 -25.26 -26.68 0.50
N ALA A 58 -24.87 -27.79 -0.14
CA ALA A 58 -24.02 -28.80 0.50
C ALA A 58 -22.52 -28.39 0.47
N PHE A 59 -21.80 -28.71 1.55
CA PHE A 59 -20.36 -28.53 1.65
C PHE A 59 -19.67 -29.74 2.24
N GLU A 60 -18.39 -29.92 1.90
CA GLU A 60 -17.50 -30.90 2.50
C GLU A 60 -16.14 -30.24 2.75
N LEU A 61 -15.70 -30.25 4.02
CA LEU A 61 -14.36 -29.90 4.44
C LEU A 61 -13.60 -31.19 4.71
N VAL A 62 -12.43 -31.33 4.13
CA VAL A 62 -11.54 -32.47 4.35
C VAL A 62 -10.24 -32.01 5.00
N ASN A 63 -9.51 -32.94 5.59
CA ASN A 63 -8.27 -32.65 6.31
C ASN A 63 -8.48 -31.67 7.50
N VAL A 64 -9.65 -31.65 8.11
CA VAL A 64 -9.92 -30.83 9.26
C VAL A 64 -9.08 -31.30 10.44
N PRO A 65 -8.43 -30.39 11.20
CA PRO A 65 -7.68 -30.77 12.41
C PRO A 65 -8.57 -31.53 13.39
N PRO A 66 -8.06 -32.57 14.08
CA PRO A 66 -8.82 -33.27 15.10
C PRO A 66 -9.09 -32.36 16.30
N GLY A 67 -10.21 -32.61 17.01
CA GLY A 67 -10.62 -31.86 18.18
C GLY A 67 -11.63 -30.75 17.87
N LYS A 68 -11.67 -29.73 18.73
CA LYS A 68 -12.57 -28.60 18.57
C LYS A 68 -12.07 -27.64 17.50
N VAL A 69 -12.86 -27.39 16.46
CA VAL A 69 -12.57 -26.40 15.40
C VAL A 69 -13.70 -25.39 15.31
N SER A 70 -13.36 -24.16 15.02
CA SER A 70 -14.36 -23.13 14.73
C SER A 70 -14.49 -22.99 13.22
N LEU A 71 -15.68 -23.19 12.68
CA LEU A 71 -16.03 -22.98 11.30
C LEU A 71 -16.65 -21.61 11.13
N ARG A 72 -16.20 -20.86 10.14
CA ARG A 72 -16.80 -19.60 9.72
C ARG A 72 -17.54 -19.79 8.40
N PHE A 73 -18.79 -19.36 8.37
CA PHE A 73 -19.65 -19.38 7.17
C PHE A 73 -19.84 -17.93 6.73
N THR A 74 -19.49 -17.63 5.48
CA THR A 74 -19.66 -16.29 4.89
C THR A 74 -20.26 -16.39 3.50
N ALA A 75 -21.25 -15.57 3.23
CA ALA A 75 -21.86 -15.44 1.90
C ALA A 75 -22.35 -14.01 1.69
N VAL A 76 -22.35 -13.55 0.44
CA VAL A 76 -22.86 -12.22 0.10
C VAL A 76 -24.35 -12.12 0.41
N GLY A 77 -24.72 -11.12 1.21
CA GLY A 77 -26.11 -10.89 1.62
C GLY A 77 -26.55 -11.65 2.88
N TYR A 78 -25.65 -12.40 3.51
CA TYR A 78 -25.93 -13.12 4.74
C TYR A 78 -24.96 -12.72 5.85
N ALA A 79 -25.45 -12.73 7.09
CA ALA A 79 -24.60 -12.51 8.27
C ALA A 79 -23.60 -13.67 8.42
N ALA A 80 -22.34 -13.32 8.68
CA ALA A 80 -21.33 -14.33 8.94
C ALA A 80 -21.62 -15.08 10.25
N ILE A 81 -21.49 -16.40 10.23
CA ILE A 81 -21.70 -17.25 11.42
C ILE A 81 -20.41 -17.98 11.75
N ASN A 82 -20.01 -17.93 13.01
CA ASN A 82 -18.96 -18.78 13.57
C ASN A 82 -19.60 -19.93 14.35
N LYS A 83 -19.25 -21.17 13.99
CA LYS A 83 -19.77 -22.37 14.65
C LYS A 83 -18.64 -23.22 15.20
N LEU A 84 -18.65 -23.43 16.52
CA LEU A 84 -17.74 -24.39 17.15
C LEU A 84 -18.23 -25.81 16.85
N VAL A 85 -17.34 -26.66 16.34
CA VAL A 85 -17.62 -28.05 15.94
C VAL A 85 -16.66 -28.96 16.67
N THR A 86 -17.16 -30.11 17.15
CA THR A 86 -16.38 -31.17 17.80
C THR A 86 -16.30 -32.39 16.91
N ASP A 87 -15.36 -33.31 17.20
CA ASP A 87 -15.12 -34.54 16.39
C ASP A 87 -16.37 -35.41 16.16
N ASP A 88 -17.40 -35.32 17.02
CA ASP A 88 -18.63 -36.10 16.89
C ASP A 88 -19.64 -35.52 15.88
N SER A 89 -19.36 -34.33 15.34
CA SER A 89 -20.30 -33.60 14.46
C SER A 89 -20.04 -33.96 12.99
N LYS A 90 -20.54 -35.10 12.55
CA LYS A 90 -20.31 -35.61 11.15
C LYS A 90 -21.11 -34.90 10.07
N SER A 91 -22.24 -34.26 10.41
CA SER A 91 -23.05 -33.50 9.46
C SER A 91 -23.67 -32.27 10.14
N LEU A 92 -23.49 -31.12 9.51
CA LEU A 92 -23.93 -29.82 10.04
C LEU A 92 -25.09 -29.28 9.21
N ASN A 93 -26.11 -28.77 9.91
CA ASN A 93 -27.16 -27.97 9.30
C ASN A 93 -26.96 -26.52 9.78
N ILE A 94 -26.65 -25.63 8.86
CA ILE A 94 -26.39 -24.23 9.15
C ILE A 94 -27.51 -23.40 8.52
N THR A 95 -28.11 -22.54 9.31
CA THR A 95 -29.05 -21.54 8.82
C THR A 95 -28.35 -20.19 8.83
N LEU A 96 -28.21 -19.57 7.66
CA LEU A 96 -27.73 -18.21 7.53
C LEU A 96 -28.90 -17.24 7.62
N GLU A 97 -28.75 -16.25 8.46
CA GLU A 97 -29.67 -15.12 8.50
C GLU A 97 -29.28 -14.13 7.40
N ASP A 98 -30.26 -13.48 6.78
CA ASP A 98 -30.03 -12.33 5.90
C ASP A 98 -29.13 -11.35 6.66
N ALA A 99 -28.06 -10.85 6.05
CA ALA A 99 -27.19 -9.86 6.67
C ALA A 99 -28.00 -8.66 7.21
N GLY A 100 -29.19 -8.48 6.66
CA GLY A 100 -30.16 -7.50 7.12
C GLY A 100 -29.54 -6.11 7.13
N LEU A 101 -29.57 -5.50 8.32
CA LEU A 101 -28.99 -4.18 8.58
C LEU A 101 -27.65 -4.26 9.33
N LYS A 102 -27.15 -5.45 9.66
CA LYS A 102 -25.89 -5.61 10.42
C LYS A 102 -24.69 -5.34 9.54
N LEU A 103 -23.69 -4.67 10.10
CA LEU A 103 -22.38 -4.52 9.51
C LEU A 103 -21.61 -5.83 9.60
N ASP A 104 -20.83 -6.15 8.56
CA ASP A 104 -20.03 -7.38 8.57
C ASP A 104 -18.90 -7.29 9.59
N GLU A 105 -18.64 -8.39 10.29
CA GLU A 105 -17.46 -8.52 11.12
C GLU A 105 -16.20 -8.52 10.24
N VAL A 106 -15.24 -7.67 10.56
CA VAL A 106 -14.03 -7.49 9.75
C VAL A 106 -12.83 -8.11 10.46
N ILE A 107 -12.27 -9.18 9.89
CA ILE A 107 -11.02 -9.78 10.32
C ILE A 107 -9.86 -9.17 9.54
N VAL A 108 -8.81 -8.78 10.26
CA VAL A 108 -7.60 -8.17 9.70
C VAL A 108 -6.36 -8.93 10.12
N SER A 109 -5.28 -8.77 9.36
CA SER A 109 -3.95 -9.32 9.67
C SER A 109 -2.96 -8.26 10.17
N ALA A 110 -3.47 -7.12 10.56
CA ALA A 110 -2.73 -5.92 10.95
C ALA A 110 -1.75 -6.10 12.13
N GLN A 111 -1.99 -7.07 13.02
CA GLN A 111 -1.08 -7.42 14.12
C GLN A 111 -0.16 -8.61 13.77
N LYS A 112 -0.01 -8.93 12.48
CA LYS A 112 0.65 -10.15 11.97
C LYS A 112 -0.01 -11.46 12.46
N THR A 113 -1.20 -11.34 13.04
CA THR A 113 -2.15 -12.39 13.45
C THR A 113 -3.54 -11.99 12.99
N GLU A 114 -4.41 -12.96 12.71
CA GLU A 114 -5.80 -12.67 12.33
C GLU A 114 -6.63 -12.33 13.56
N GLU A 115 -7.19 -11.12 13.58
CA GLU A 115 -8.01 -10.61 14.68
C GLU A 115 -9.17 -9.76 14.18
N ASN A 116 -10.26 -9.69 14.96
CA ASN A 116 -11.34 -8.75 14.69
C ASN A 116 -10.85 -7.32 14.87
N VAL A 117 -11.10 -6.45 13.87
CA VAL A 117 -10.66 -5.05 13.86
C VAL A 117 -11.12 -4.26 15.10
N GLN A 118 -12.29 -4.61 15.65
CA GLN A 118 -12.83 -3.94 16.84
C GLN A 118 -12.00 -4.22 18.11
N ASN A 119 -11.32 -5.37 18.17
CA ASN A 119 -10.50 -5.76 19.32
C ASN A 119 -9.07 -5.20 19.30
N ILE A 120 -8.64 -4.61 18.19
CA ILE A 120 -7.26 -4.10 18.04
C ILE A 120 -7.16 -2.69 18.61
N PRO A 121 -6.30 -2.42 19.62
CA PRO A 121 -6.12 -1.10 20.21
C PRO A 121 -5.28 -0.18 19.31
N SER A 122 -5.81 0.19 18.16
CA SER A 122 -5.17 1.03 17.16
C SER A 122 -6.19 1.50 16.12
N SER A 123 -5.95 2.64 15.49
CA SER A 123 -6.75 3.16 14.38
C SER A 123 -6.47 2.39 13.10
N ILE A 124 -7.46 1.69 12.55
CA ILE A 124 -7.35 0.87 11.34
C ILE A 124 -8.57 1.09 10.46
N SER A 125 -8.35 1.50 9.21
CA SER A 125 -9.38 1.50 8.16
C SER A 125 -9.27 0.23 7.32
N VAL A 126 -10.40 -0.40 7.02
CA VAL A 126 -10.43 -1.64 6.24
C VAL A 126 -11.39 -1.54 5.06
N PHE A 127 -10.89 -1.90 3.89
CA PHE A 127 -11.65 -1.95 2.65
C PHE A 127 -11.68 -3.39 2.13
N SER A 128 -12.83 -4.06 2.27
CA SER A 128 -13.07 -5.37 1.65
C SER A 128 -13.06 -5.24 0.12
N SER A 129 -13.01 -6.36 -0.60
CA SER A 129 -13.07 -6.36 -2.07
C SER A 129 -14.32 -5.65 -2.62
N VAL A 130 -15.44 -5.69 -1.90
CA VAL A 130 -16.66 -4.96 -2.24
C VAL A 130 -16.42 -3.45 -2.10
N LYS A 131 -15.92 -2.98 -0.96
CA LYS A 131 -15.59 -1.56 -0.75
C LYS A 131 -14.51 -1.07 -1.74
N VAL A 132 -13.49 -1.86 -2.05
CA VAL A 132 -12.47 -1.53 -3.07
C VAL A 132 -13.13 -1.26 -4.44
N ASN A 133 -14.10 -2.09 -4.83
CA ASN A 133 -14.86 -1.91 -6.07
C ASN A 133 -15.86 -0.74 -5.99
N ASP A 134 -16.51 -0.55 -4.86
CA ASP A 134 -17.51 0.52 -4.67
C ASP A 134 -16.87 1.89 -4.73
N TYR A 135 -15.75 2.09 -4.06
CA TYR A 135 -14.95 3.32 -4.09
C TYR A 135 -14.06 3.44 -5.34
N ARG A 136 -14.02 2.39 -6.19
CA ARG A 136 -13.10 2.32 -7.35
C ARG A 136 -11.65 2.59 -6.96
N ILE A 137 -11.18 1.97 -5.88
CA ILE A 137 -9.79 2.08 -5.44
C ILE A 137 -8.93 1.26 -6.42
N GLN A 138 -8.28 1.93 -7.36
CA GLN A 138 -7.46 1.35 -8.41
C GLN A 138 -5.96 1.56 -8.19
N ASN A 139 -5.60 2.49 -7.31
CA ASN A 139 -4.25 2.73 -6.82
C ASN A 139 -4.32 3.25 -5.38
N THR A 140 -3.18 3.33 -4.69
CA THR A 140 -3.14 3.77 -3.29
C THR A 140 -3.43 5.26 -3.12
N ARG A 141 -3.26 6.07 -4.16
CA ARG A 141 -3.65 7.49 -4.15
C ARG A 141 -5.16 7.66 -3.99
N ASP A 142 -5.97 6.71 -4.49
CA ASP A 142 -7.42 6.72 -4.31
C ASP A 142 -7.85 6.58 -2.84
N LEU A 143 -6.94 6.27 -1.91
CA LEU A 143 -7.20 6.26 -0.46
C LEU A 143 -7.22 7.67 0.14
N SER A 144 -6.74 8.69 -0.57
CA SER A 144 -6.76 10.10 -0.11
C SER A 144 -8.20 10.53 0.21
N ALA A 145 -8.38 11.20 1.33
CA ALA A 145 -9.66 11.63 1.91
C ALA A 145 -10.63 10.49 2.30
N ILE A 146 -10.52 9.28 1.69
CA ILE A 146 -11.30 8.10 2.09
C ILE A 146 -10.82 7.59 3.45
N VAL A 147 -9.50 7.56 3.67
CA VAL A 147 -8.91 7.27 4.98
C VAL A 147 -8.66 8.58 5.72
N PRO A 148 -9.13 8.74 6.97
CA PRO A 148 -8.86 9.94 7.76
C PRO A 148 -7.37 10.27 7.85
N ASN A 149 -7.02 11.54 7.63
CA ASN A 149 -5.64 12.05 7.71
C ASN A 149 -4.62 11.37 6.79
N LEU A 150 -5.10 10.73 5.71
CA LEU A 150 -4.26 10.20 4.65
C LEU A 150 -4.35 11.09 3.41
N TYR A 151 -3.21 11.47 2.88
CA TYR A 151 -3.04 12.12 1.59
C TYR A 151 -1.94 11.42 0.80
N SER A 152 -2.16 11.21 -0.48
CA SER A 152 -1.19 10.58 -1.37
C SER A 152 -1.18 11.29 -2.71
N SER A 153 -0.04 11.82 -3.11
CA SER A 153 0.17 12.63 -4.32
C SER A 153 1.12 11.95 -5.31
N ASN A 154 1.08 12.37 -6.56
CA ASN A 154 1.92 11.87 -7.64
C ASN A 154 2.90 12.98 -8.10
N PRO A 155 4.22 12.79 -7.96
CA PRO A 155 5.22 13.74 -8.47
C PRO A 155 5.25 13.88 -10.01
N GLY A 156 4.49 13.07 -10.75
CA GLY A 156 4.43 13.08 -12.21
C GLY A 156 5.00 11.81 -12.87
N ASP A 157 5.62 10.92 -12.11
CA ASP A 157 6.26 9.70 -12.60
C ASP A 157 5.57 8.40 -12.17
N GLY A 158 4.37 8.50 -11.63
CA GLY A 158 3.56 7.36 -11.19
C GLY A 158 3.93 6.79 -9.82
N ARG A 159 4.94 7.34 -9.12
CA ARG A 159 5.18 7.05 -7.70
C ARG A 159 4.11 7.73 -6.84
N ASN A 160 3.98 7.30 -5.60
CA ASN A 160 3.07 7.93 -4.64
C ASN A 160 3.82 8.39 -3.40
N VAL A 161 3.79 9.70 -3.16
CA VAL A 161 4.25 10.31 -1.91
C VAL A 161 3.07 10.31 -0.95
N THR A 162 3.13 9.48 0.09
CA THR A 162 2.02 9.28 1.02
C THR A 162 2.32 9.88 2.38
N SER A 163 1.36 10.63 2.90
CA SER A 163 1.31 11.20 4.24
C SER A 163 0.18 10.56 5.05
N ILE A 164 0.47 10.16 6.27
CA ILE A 164 -0.55 9.81 7.28
C ILE A 164 -0.26 10.58 8.55
N ARG A 165 -1.28 11.31 9.06
CA ARG A 165 -1.15 12.14 10.26
C ARG A 165 -0.01 13.17 10.18
N GLY A 166 0.25 13.71 8.99
CA GLY A 166 1.35 14.65 8.76
C GLY A 166 2.75 14.04 8.81
N ILE A 167 2.87 12.73 8.76
CA ILE A 167 4.16 12.04 8.67
C ILE A 167 4.36 11.62 7.22
N THR A 168 5.26 12.33 6.54
CA THR A 168 5.54 12.17 5.11
C THR A 168 7.02 12.32 4.80
N THR A 169 7.40 11.98 3.59
CA THR A 169 8.73 12.24 3.03
C THR A 169 8.66 12.24 1.51
N THR A 170 9.46 13.07 0.89
CA THR A 170 9.70 13.08 -0.56
C THR A 170 10.94 12.26 -0.95
N SER A 171 11.64 11.63 0.01
CA SER A 171 12.79 10.77 -0.27
C SER A 171 12.38 9.37 -0.72
N TYR A 172 13.32 8.62 -1.30
CA TYR A 172 13.10 7.23 -1.74
C TYR A 172 12.71 6.26 -0.62
N ASP A 173 13.17 6.49 0.62
CA ASP A 173 12.73 5.73 1.79
C ASP A 173 11.40 6.31 2.30
N PRO A 174 10.24 5.63 2.13
CA PRO A 174 8.93 6.16 2.50
C PRO A 174 8.77 6.30 4.03
N ALA A 175 7.87 7.18 4.45
CA ALA A 175 7.47 7.31 5.86
C ALA A 175 6.26 6.43 6.22
N VAL A 176 5.52 5.96 5.21
CA VAL A 176 4.40 5.01 5.32
C VAL A 176 4.81 3.73 4.60
N ALA A 177 4.88 2.63 5.34
CA ALA A 177 5.28 1.34 4.77
C ALA A 177 4.12 0.69 4.00
N THR A 178 4.42 0.12 2.84
CA THR A 178 3.46 -0.68 2.08
C THR A 178 3.85 -2.15 2.12
N TYR A 179 2.87 -3.01 2.37
CA TYR A 179 3.01 -4.46 2.33
C TYR A 179 2.03 -5.05 1.33
N ILE A 180 2.47 -6.04 0.56
CA ILE A 180 1.60 -6.81 -0.34
C ILE A 180 1.79 -8.29 -0.02
N ASP A 181 0.71 -8.95 0.43
CA ASP A 181 0.72 -10.35 0.89
C ASP A 181 1.84 -10.65 1.91
N GLY A 182 2.06 -9.71 2.85
CA GLY A 182 3.06 -9.79 3.90
C GLY A 182 4.48 -9.40 3.49
N VAL A 183 4.75 -9.12 2.20
CA VAL A 183 6.07 -8.69 1.70
C VAL A 183 6.17 -7.17 1.76
N ASN A 184 7.18 -6.66 2.48
CA ASN A 184 7.49 -5.23 2.54
C ASN A 184 7.93 -4.72 1.16
N GLN A 185 7.33 -3.65 0.68
CA GLN A 185 7.74 -2.92 -0.52
C GLN A 185 8.76 -1.86 -0.10
N PHE A 186 10.05 -2.09 -0.39
CA PHE A 186 11.18 -1.42 0.27
C PHE A 186 11.28 0.08 0.02
N GLY A 187 11.05 0.53 -1.20
CA GLY A 187 11.16 1.93 -1.59
C GLY A 187 10.03 2.33 -2.51
N LEU A 188 9.92 3.62 -2.81
CA LEU A 188 8.92 4.12 -3.75
C LEU A 188 9.04 3.47 -5.13
N ASP A 189 10.25 3.06 -5.53
CA ASP A 189 10.50 2.41 -6.81
C ASP A 189 10.19 0.90 -6.84
N THR A 190 10.05 0.25 -5.67
CA THR A 190 9.69 -1.18 -5.59
C THR A 190 8.20 -1.40 -5.35
N TYR A 191 7.42 -0.34 -5.42
CA TYR A 191 6.05 -0.30 -5.02
C TYR A 191 5.09 -0.46 -6.22
N ILE A 192 4.24 -1.48 -6.16
CA ILE A 192 3.18 -1.68 -7.14
C ILE A 192 2.01 -0.75 -6.79
N SER A 193 1.92 0.41 -7.45
CA SER A 193 0.89 1.40 -7.15
C SER A 193 -0.50 1.01 -7.67
N SER A 194 -0.56 0.29 -8.80
CA SER A 194 -1.83 -0.16 -9.37
C SER A 194 -2.39 -1.36 -8.63
N LEU A 195 -3.65 -1.29 -8.24
CA LEU A 195 -4.34 -2.30 -7.45
C LEU A 195 -5.33 -3.07 -8.34
N PHE A 196 -5.23 -4.39 -8.31
CA PHE A 196 -6.24 -5.29 -8.89
C PHE A 196 -6.20 -6.62 -8.15
N ASP A 197 -7.25 -7.42 -8.30
CA ASP A 197 -7.34 -8.73 -7.67
C ASP A 197 -7.23 -8.70 -6.13
N VAL A 198 -7.66 -7.58 -5.54
CA VAL A 198 -7.56 -7.31 -4.11
C VAL A 198 -8.67 -8.03 -3.35
N GLU A 199 -8.30 -8.70 -2.27
CA GLU A 199 -9.23 -9.26 -1.28
C GLU A 199 -9.62 -8.19 -0.26
N ARG A 200 -8.62 -7.47 0.29
CA ARG A 200 -8.82 -6.33 1.18
C ARG A 200 -7.59 -5.44 1.26
N ILE A 201 -7.82 -4.20 1.70
CA ILE A 201 -6.78 -3.24 2.05
C ILE A 201 -6.97 -2.86 3.52
N GLU A 202 -5.89 -2.92 4.29
CA GLU A 202 -5.86 -2.53 5.70
C GLU A 202 -4.91 -1.33 5.83
N VAL A 203 -5.39 -0.20 6.35
CA VAL A 203 -4.57 0.99 6.59
C VAL A 203 -4.46 1.23 8.09
N LEU A 204 -3.27 0.95 8.62
CA LEU A 204 -2.93 1.19 10.02
C LEU A 204 -2.37 2.60 10.14
N ARG A 205 -2.98 3.44 10.93
CA ARG A 205 -2.55 4.82 11.14
C ARG A 205 -1.69 4.94 12.40
N GLY A 206 -0.70 5.82 12.34
CA GLY A 206 0.32 5.98 13.37
C GLY A 206 1.43 4.92 13.33
N PRO A 207 2.51 5.10 14.09
CA PRO A 207 3.69 4.27 14.02
C PRO A 207 3.44 2.79 14.32
N GLN A 208 3.94 1.92 13.44
CA GLN A 208 3.83 0.46 13.54
C GLN A 208 5.22 -0.20 13.56
N GLY A 209 6.24 0.50 14.07
CA GLY A 209 7.63 0.04 14.06
C GLY A 209 7.86 -1.30 14.73
N THR A 210 7.11 -1.66 15.77
CA THR A 210 7.29 -2.91 16.54
C THR A 210 7.11 -4.17 15.70
N LEU A 211 6.09 -4.25 14.86
CA LEU A 211 5.81 -5.45 14.06
C LEU A 211 6.29 -5.29 12.61
N TYR A 212 6.24 -4.09 12.06
CA TYR A 212 6.54 -3.82 10.65
C TYR A 212 7.95 -3.25 10.42
N GLY A 213 8.59 -2.70 11.46
CA GLY A 213 9.98 -2.24 11.39
C GLY A 213 10.15 -0.91 10.67
N ARG A 214 11.18 -0.86 9.83
CA ARG A 214 11.59 0.37 9.12
C ARG A 214 10.46 0.98 8.29
N ASN A 215 10.45 2.29 8.17
CA ASN A 215 9.56 3.08 7.32
C ASN A 215 8.07 3.06 7.74
N ALA A 216 7.72 2.41 8.85
CA ALA A 216 6.37 2.38 9.39
C ALA A 216 6.15 3.48 10.45
N MET A 217 6.51 4.74 10.13
CA MET A 217 6.41 5.88 11.03
C MET A 217 5.05 6.58 10.99
N GLY A 218 4.53 6.84 9.79
CA GLY A 218 3.20 7.41 9.61
C GLY A 218 2.11 6.35 9.70
N GLY A 219 2.44 5.13 9.31
CA GLY A 219 1.51 4.01 9.26
C GLY A 219 1.94 2.89 8.33
N VAL A 220 1.01 1.98 8.07
CA VAL A 220 1.18 0.86 7.15
C VAL A 220 -0.04 0.73 6.25
N ILE A 221 0.18 0.56 4.96
CA ILE A 221 -0.82 0.12 3.98
C ILE A 221 -0.56 -1.35 3.68
N ASN A 222 -1.45 -2.23 4.11
CA ASN A 222 -1.34 -3.68 3.94
C ASN A 222 -2.37 -4.16 2.93
N ILE A 223 -1.92 -4.65 1.78
CA ILE A 223 -2.73 -5.09 0.66
C ILE A 223 -2.70 -6.61 0.62
N ILE A 224 -3.86 -7.23 0.68
CA ILE A 224 -4.03 -8.67 0.59
C ILE A 224 -4.73 -8.99 -0.73
N THR A 225 -4.13 -9.86 -1.54
CA THR A 225 -4.69 -10.30 -2.81
C THR A 225 -5.47 -11.61 -2.66
N LYS A 226 -6.43 -11.84 -3.56
CA LYS A 226 -7.29 -13.04 -3.53
C LYS A 226 -6.47 -14.30 -3.75
N LYS A 227 -6.70 -15.31 -2.91
CA LYS A 227 -6.01 -16.61 -2.95
C LYS A 227 -6.88 -17.67 -3.63
N PRO A 228 -6.27 -18.72 -4.25
CA PRO A 228 -7.01 -19.85 -4.78
C PRO A 228 -7.61 -20.71 -3.67
N ALA A 229 -8.73 -21.38 -3.97
CA ALA A 229 -9.47 -22.27 -3.08
C ALA A 229 -9.86 -23.57 -3.80
N ASN A 230 -10.57 -24.47 -3.11
CA ASN A 230 -10.96 -25.80 -3.62
C ASN A 230 -11.98 -25.78 -4.76
N TYR A 231 -12.51 -24.62 -5.09
CA TYR A 231 -13.51 -24.45 -6.14
C TYR A 231 -12.97 -23.53 -7.23
N THR A 232 -13.42 -23.75 -8.44
CA THR A 232 -13.03 -22.89 -9.56
C THR A 232 -13.83 -21.59 -9.53
N THR A 233 -13.15 -20.48 -9.56
CA THR A 233 -13.72 -19.16 -9.76
C THR A 233 -12.98 -18.44 -10.85
N GLY A 234 -13.67 -17.60 -11.58
CA GLY A 234 -13.07 -16.74 -12.57
C GLY A 234 -13.77 -15.41 -12.67
N PHE A 235 -13.07 -14.45 -13.25
CA PHE A 235 -13.64 -13.16 -13.57
C PHE A 235 -13.05 -12.62 -14.87
N ALA A 236 -13.82 -11.78 -15.55
CA ALA A 236 -13.34 -10.93 -16.62
C ALA A 236 -14.00 -9.56 -16.47
N GLY A 237 -13.24 -8.50 -16.70
CA GLY A 237 -13.71 -7.13 -16.54
C GLY A 237 -13.19 -6.21 -17.62
N VAL A 238 -14.03 -5.26 -18.03
CA VAL A 238 -13.73 -4.19 -18.99
C VAL A 238 -14.20 -2.87 -18.37
N ASP A 239 -13.32 -1.88 -18.38
CA ASP A 239 -13.56 -0.54 -17.87
C ASP A 239 -13.11 0.46 -18.93
N ILE A 240 -14.02 1.28 -19.46
CA ILE A 240 -13.74 2.23 -20.55
C ILE A 240 -14.24 3.61 -20.13
N GLY A 241 -13.42 4.62 -20.35
CA GLY A 241 -13.75 5.99 -19.98
C GLY A 241 -13.22 7.04 -20.96
N ASN A 242 -13.53 8.30 -20.68
CA ASN A 242 -12.96 9.42 -21.42
C ASN A 242 -11.43 9.45 -21.27
N TYR A 243 -10.73 10.30 -22.01
CA TYR A 243 -9.27 10.34 -22.14
C TYR A 243 -8.65 9.01 -22.59
N GLY A 244 -9.41 8.18 -23.33
CA GLY A 244 -8.96 6.89 -23.82
C GLY A 244 -8.66 5.88 -22.71
N GLN A 245 -9.26 6.03 -21.50
CA GLN A 245 -9.11 5.07 -20.42
C GLN A 245 -9.67 3.71 -20.84
N GLN A 246 -8.84 2.68 -20.73
CA GLN A 246 -9.16 1.29 -21.00
C GLN A 246 -8.48 0.40 -19.98
N ARG A 247 -9.26 -0.39 -19.25
CA ARG A 247 -8.77 -1.33 -18.24
C ARG A 247 -9.42 -2.69 -18.49
N TYR A 248 -8.60 -3.67 -18.82
CA TYR A 248 -9.04 -5.04 -19.09
C TYR A 248 -8.44 -5.97 -18.05
N SER A 249 -9.26 -6.70 -17.34
CA SER A 249 -8.80 -7.63 -16.31
C SER A 249 -9.43 -9.00 -16.47
N ALA A 250 -8.68 -10.04 -16.19
CA ALA A 250 -9.19 -11.41 -16.15
C ALA A 250 -8.41 -12.24 -15.14
N GLY A 251 -9.04 -13.28 -14.61
CA GLY A 251 -8.36 -14.19 -13.70
C GLY A 251 -9.14 -15.48 -13.48
N ILE A 252 -8.41 -16.50 -13.09
CA ILE A 252 -8.94 -17.82 -12.71
C ILE A 252 -8.24 -18.32 -11.45
N ARG A 253 -8.98 -18.98 -10.59
CA ARG A 253 -8.50 -19.70 -9.40
C ARG A 253 -9.15 -21.06 -9.35
N THR A 254 -8.36 -22.08 -9.10
CA THR A 254 -8.87 -23.46 -9.11
C THR A 254 -7.99 -24.36 -8.26
N ALA A 255 -8.51 -25.51 -7.87
CA ALA A 255 -7.72 -26.63 -7.39
C ALA A 255 -7.27 -27.49 -8.58
N LEU A 256 -5.98 -27.56 -8.85
CA LEU A 256 -5.40 -28.51 -9.81
C LEU A 256 -5.51 -29.94 -9.29
N ILE A 257 -5.31 -30.11 -7.99
CA ILE A 257 -5.55 -31.36 -7.25
C ILE A 257 -6.37 -30.96 -6.03
N LYS A 258 -7.59 -31.50 -5.94
CA LYS A 258 -8.52 -31.19 -4.84
C LYS A 258 -7.81 -31.40 -3.49
N ASP A 259 -7.95 -30.42 -2.59
CA ASP A 259 -7.39 -30.38 -1.23
C ASP A 259 -5.85 -30.38 -1.14
N LYS A 260 -5.12 -30.38 -2.29
CA LYS A 260 -3.65 -30.48 -2.27
C LYS A 260 -2.93 -29.40 -3.06
N LEU A 261 -3.36 -29.12 -4.29
CA LEU A 261 -2.62 -28.21 -5.15
C LEU A 261 -3.57 -27.19 -5.77
N PHE A 262 -3.34 -25.94 -5.49
CA PHE A 262 -4.17 -24.83 -5.93
C PHE A 262 -3.37 -23.89 -6.83
N PHE A 263 -4.03 -23.41 -7.86
CA PHE A 263 -3.47 -22.48 -8.82
C PHE A 263 -4.35 -21.23 -8.94
N GLY A 264 -3.73 -20.07 -9.06
CA GLY A 264 -4.39 -18.82 -9.37
C GLY A 264 -3.56 -18.02 -10.35
N ALA A 265 -4.22 -17.42 -11.34
CA ALA A 265 -3.61 -16.48 -12.26
C ALA A 265 -4.59 -15.35 -12.55
N ALA A 266 -4.11 -14.11 -12.45
CA ALA A 266 -4.88 -12.93 -12.80
C ALA A 266 -4.00 -11.92 -13.53
N GLY A 267 -4.58 -11.20 -14.50
CA GLY A 267 -3.89 -10.20 -15.29
C GLY A 267 -4.73 -8.96 -15.49
N LEU A 268 -4.04 -7.83 -15.66
CA LEU A 268 -4.62 -6.52 -15.94
C LEU A 268 -3.82 -5.83 -17.03
N VAL A 269 -4.52 -5.28 -18.02
CA VAL A 269 -3.99 -4.31 -18.99
C VAL A 269 -4.64 -2.96 -18.69
N ASN A 270 -3.82 -1.93 -18.51
CA ASN A 270 -4.29 -0.58 -18.23
C ASN A 270 -3.71 0.39 -19.25
N ARG A 271 -4.55 1.17 -19.94
CA ARG A 271 -4.17 2.15 -20.96
C ARG A 271 -4.93 3.45 -20.76
N GLN A 272 -4.26 4.55 -21.06
CA GLN A 272 -4.85 5.88 -21.06
C GLN A 272 -4.10 6.76 -22.07
N SER A 273 -4.83 7.61 -22.80
CA SER A 273 -4.23 8.55 -23.76
C SER A 273 -3.55 9.76 -23.10
N GLY A 274 -3.75 9.94 -21.79
CA GLY A 274 -3.22 11.04 -21.00
C GLY A 274 -4.19 12.21 -20.85
N PHE A 275 -3.97 13.00 -19.81
CA PHE A 275 -4.75 14.20 -19.51
C PHE A 275 -4.15 15.43 -20.18
N TYR A 276 -2.83 15.54 -20.20
CA TYR A 276 -2.11 16.69 -20.69
C TYR A 276 -1.97 16.71 -22.21
N THR A 277 -1.94 17.92 -22.76
CA THR A 277 -1.61 18.18 -24.17
C THR A 277 -0.33 19.01 -24.20
N ASN A 278 0.65 18.59 -24.96
CA ASN A 278 1.89 19.34 -25.16
C ASN A 278 1.68 20.40 -26.24
N GLU A 279 1.77 21.68 -25.88
CA GLU A 279 1.61 22.83 -26.80
C GLU A 279 2.74 22.93 -27.78
N PHE A 280 3.95 22.42 -27.48
CA PHE A 280 5.09 22.39 -28.40
C PHE A 280 4.77 21.64 -29.70
N ASN A 281 3.95 20.59 -29.66
CA ASN A 281 3.66 19.74 -30.81
C ASN A 281 2.17 19.39 -31.00
N ASN A 282 1.28 19.93 -30.16
CA ASN A 282 -0.18 19.68 -30.16
C ASN A 282 -0.57 18.20 -29.98
N LYS A 283 0.24 17.40 -29.31
CA LYS A 283 -0.03 15.98 -29.07
C LYS A 283 -0.34 15.71 -27.58
N LYS A 284 -1.01 14.57 -27.30
CA LYS A 284 -1.14 14.07 -25.95
C LYS A 284 0.23 13.72 -25.39
N TYR A 285 0.46 14.06 -24.10
CA TYR A 285 1.77 13.99 -23.48
C TYR A 285 1.92 12.77 -22.56
N ASP A 286 1.09 12.62 -21.53
CA ASP A 286 1.22 11.69 -20.43
C ASP A 286 0.48 10.35 -20.66
N ARG A 287 0.80 9.67 -21.74
CA ARG A 287 0.15 8.38 -22.07
C ARG A 287 0.61 7.27 -21.11
N LEU A 288 -0.36 6.51 -20.57
CA LEU A 288 -0.11 5.36 -19.71
C LEU A 288 -0.32 4.05 -20.47
N HIS A 289 0.57 3.09 -20.24
CA HIS A 289 0.48 1.74 -20.76
C HIS A 289 1.12 0.76 -19.78
N GLY A 290 0.28 -0.01 -19.10
CA GLY A 290 0.71 -0.93 -18.05
C GLY A 290 0.14 -2.34 -18.18
N TYR A 291 0.94 -3.33 -17.79
CA TYR A 291 0.57 -4.74 -17.68
C TYR A 291 0.89 -5.23 -16.27
N LEU A 292 -0.08 -5.84 -15.60
CA LEU A 292 0.10 -6.42 -14.28
C LEU A 292 -0.30 -7.88 -14.30
N GLY A 293 0.42 -8.70 -13.54
CA GLY A 293 0.11 -10.10 -13.31
C GLY A 293 0.24 -10.48 -11.84
N ASN A 294 -0.62 -11.40 -11.40
CA ASN A 294 -0.59 -12.00 -10.06
C ASN A 294 -0.80 -13.51 -10.19
N TYR A 295 0.18 -14.30 -9.78
CA TYR A 295 0.20 -15.76 -9.96
C TYR A 295 0.44 -16.46 -8.64
N TYR A 296 -0.37 -17.47 -8.34
CA TYR A 296 -0.29 -18.28 -7.15
C TYR A 296 -0.13 -19.76 -7.49
N LEU A 297 0.74 -20.43 -6.76
CA LEU A 297 0.76 -21.87 -6.65
C LEU A 297 0.83 -22.22 -5.17
N LYS A 298 -0.23 -22.86 -4.63
CA LYS A 298 -0.28 -23.27 -3.23
C LYS A 298 -0.36 -24.77 -3.12
N PHE A 299 0.56 -25.35 -2.36
CA PHE A 299 0.58 -26.77 -2.00
C PHE A 299 0.16 -26.94 -0.55
N GLN A 300 -0.89 -27.71 -0.30
CA GLN A 300 -1.36 -28.11 1.01
C GLN A 300 -0.79 -29.48 1.33
N GLY A 301 0.30 -29.52 2.11
CA GLY A 301 0.98 -30.78 2.45
C GLY A 301 0.22 -31.60 3.51
N SER A 302 -0.45 -30.88 4.45
CA SER A 302 -1.33 -31.48 5.46
C SER A 302 -2.33 -30.43 5.97
N SER A 303 -3.22 -30.80 6.87
CA SER A 303 -4.10 -29.85 7.56
C SER A 303 -3.34 -28.73 8.31
N LYS A 304 -2.10 -29.01 8.71
CA LYS A 304 -1.25 -28.10 9.50
C LYS A 304 -0.17 -27.41 8.70
N PHE A 305 0.10 -27.81 7.44
CA PHE A 305 1.20 -27.27 6.66
C PHE A 305 0.83 -26.92 5.23
N ASP A 306 1.16 -25.72 4.82
CA ASP A 306 1.07 -25.29 3.43
C ASP A 306 2.33 -24.54 2.95
N LEU A 307 2.55 -24.61 1.65
CA LEU A 307 3.59 -23.88 0.93
C LEU A 307 2.94 -23.06 -0.18
N THR A 308 3.22 -21.77 -0.24
CA THR A 308 2.64 -20.87 -1.25
C THR A 308 3.74 -20.12 -1.97
N LEU A 309 3.84 -20.31 -3.28
CA LEU A 309 4.60 -19.46 -4.19
C LEU A 309 3.65 -18.40 -4.77
N ASN A 310 4.02 -17.13 -4.63
CA ASN A 310 3.32 -16.03 -5.25
C ASN A 310 4.29 -15.18 -6.07
N VAL A 311 3.92 -14.89 -7.32
CA VAL A 311 4.71 -14.04 -8.22
C VAL A 311 3.81 -12.94 -8.75
N LYS A 312 4.29 -11.71 -8.61
CA LYS A 312 3.65 -10.51 -9.18
C LYS A 312 4.62 -9.81 -10.11
N HIS A 313 4.12 -9.31 -11.21
CA HIS A 313 4.88 -8.40 -12.06
C HIS A 313 4.04 -7.19 -12.43
N ASN A 314 4.73 -6.08 -12.69
CA ASN A 314 4.13 -4.87 -13.23
C ASN A 314 5.10 -4.28 -14.25
N GLU A 315 4.64 -4.06 -15.47
CA GLU A 315 5.38 -3.42 -16.54
C GLU A 315 4.66 -2.16 -16.98
N ASN A 316 5.35 -1.03 -16.91
CA ASN A 316 4.83 0.25 -17.40
C ASN A 316 5.72 0.75 -18.56
N ARG A 317 5.06 1.33 -19.55
CA ARG A 317 5.65 2.04 -20.68
C ARG A 317 4.89 3.34 -20.84
N ASN A 318 5.27 4.34 -20.03
CA ASN A 318 4.54 5.58 -19.90
C ASN A 318 5.30 6.68 -20.65
N ASP A 319 4.62 7.31 -21.59
CA ASP A 319 5.18 8.48 -22.28
C ASP A 319 4.96 9.74 -21.45
N GLY A 320 5.78 10.77 -21.68
CA GLY A 320 5.61 12.07 -21.06
C GLY A 320 5.56 12.01 -19.55
N THR A 321 6.51 11.30 -18.97
CA THR A 321 6.73 11.31 -17.54
C THR A 321 7.09 12.72 -17.11
N PHE A 322 6.63 13.12 -15.91
CA PHE A 322 6.71 14.49 -15.44
C PHE A 322 5.94 15.49 -16.32
N PRO A 323 4.59 15.33 -16.42
CA PRO A 323 3.76 16.33 -17.09
C PRO A 323 3.64 17.56 -16.16
N LEU A 324 4.75 18.27 -16.02
CA LEU A 324 4.88 19.42 -15.13
C LEU A 324 4.75 20.71 -15.93
N VAL A 325 4.09 21.67 -15.32
CA VAL A 325 4.06 23.06 -15.76
C VAL A 325 5.08 23.82 -14.92
N ALA A 326 5.92 24.63 -15.54
CA ALA A 326 7.04 25.29 -14.87
C ALA A 326 6.65 26.19 -13.69
N SER A 327 5.37 26.59 -13.57
CA SER A 327 4.87 27.40 -12.46
C SER A 327 3.48 26.99 -12.00
N VAL A 328 3.17 27.22 -10.72
CA VAL A 328 1.83 27.04 -10.14
C VAL A 328 0.77 27.89 -10.84
N GLU A 329 1.09 29.17 -11.12
CA GLU A 329 0.19 30.09 -11.80
C GLU A 329 -0.14 29.60 -13.22
N GLY A 330 0.86 29.17 -13.98
CA GLY A 330 0.70 28.60 -15.33
C GLY A 330 -0.17 27.35 -15.30
N ALA A 331 0.03 26.46 -14.34
CA ALA A 331 -0.74 25.22 -14.20
C ALA A 331 -2.23 25.48 -13.89
N LEU A 332 -2.54 26.51 -13.11
CA LEU A 332 -3.93 26.86 -12.74
C LEU A 332 -4.63 27.71 -13.80
N SER A 333 -3.89 28.58 -14.54
CA SER A 333 -4.45 29.44 -15.57
C SER A 333 -4.70 28.71 -16.90
N ASN A 334 -3.87 27.70 -17.24
CA ASN A 334 -3.99 26.89 -18.45
C ASN A 334 -3.91 25.38 -18.11
N PRO A 335 -4.95 24.81 -17.50
CA PRO A 335 -4.91 23.47 -16.94
C PRO A 335 -4.64 22.37 -18.00
N PHE A 336 -3.86 21.38 -17.61
CA PHE A 336 -3.54 20.21 -18.44
C PHE A 336 -2.84 20.54 -19.77
N LYS A 337 -2.05 21.60 -19.77
CA LYS A 337 -1.15 22.00 -20.86
C LYS A 337 0.27 21.99 -20.35
N VAL A 338 1.15 21.35 -21.11
CA VAL A 338 2.61 21.42 -20.94
C VAL A 338 3.21 21.99 -22.21
N ASN A 339 4.42 22.52 -22.13
CA ASN A 339 5.13 23.05 -23.27
C ASN A 339 6.60 22.59 -23.20
N GLN A 340 6.80 21.29 -23.46
CA GLN A 340 8.10 20.62 -23.31
C GLN A 340 8.62 20.17 -24.67
N ASN A 341 9.90 20.42 -24.93
CA ASN A 341 10.53 20.12 -26.22
C ASN A 341 10.80 18.62 -26.44
N THR A 342 10.92 17.84 -25.36
CA THR A 342 11.25 16.40 -25.42
C THR A 342 10.12 15.54 -24.90
N LEU A 343 9.78 14.50 -25.64
CA LEU A 343 8.88 13.42 -25.21
C LEU A 343 9.69 12.16 -24.94
N THR A 344 9.66 11.71 -23.71
CA THR A 344 10.41 10.56 -23.19
C THR A 344 9.47 9.45 -22.79
N THR A 345 9.85 8.19 -23.04
CA THR A 345 9.13 7.01 -22.55
C THR A 345 9.87 6.41 -21.35
N MET A 346 9.14 6.25 -20.24
CA MET A 346 9.62 5.56 -19.06
C MET A 346 9.42 4.05 -19.18
N PHE A 347 10.47 3.29 -18.92
CA PHE A 347 10.48 1.84 -18.78
C PHE A 347 10.57 1.48 -17.30
N ASP A 348 9.47 1.00 -16.74
CA ASP A 348 9.38 0.63 -15.33
C ASP A 348 8.88 -0.81 -15.22
N ASN A 349 9.72 -1.70 -14.67
CA ASN A 349 9.41 -3.13 -14.55
C ASN A 349 9.66 -3.59 -13.13
N LEU A 350 8.60 -4.03 -12.47
CA LEU A 350 8.65 -4.61 -11.14
C LEU A 350 8.39 -6.11 -11.19
N LEU A 351 9.19 -6.86 -10.44
CA LEU A 351 8.99 -8.26 -10.12
C LEU A 351 8.98 -8.40 -8.60
N ASN A 352 7.98 -9.08 -8.07
CA ASN A 352 7.90 -9.45 -6.66
C ASN A 352 7.55 -10.94 -6.59
N ALA A 353 8.49 -11.77 -6.15
CA ALA A 353 8.31 -13.21 -5.98
C ALA A 353 8.48 -13.57 -4.50
N SER A 354 7.54 -14.31 -3.92
CA SER A 354 7.61 -14.75 -2.53
C SER A 354 7.26 -16.23 -2.37
N LEU A 355 7.94 -16.86 -1.44
CA LEU A 355 7.69 -18.23 -1.01
C LEU A 355 7.37 -18.21 0.48
N SER A 356 6.14 -18.63 0.82
CA SER A 356 5.68 -18.71 2.20
C SER A 356 5.43 -20.16 2.59
N ALA A 357 6.03 -20.60 3.70
CA ALA A 357 5.75 -21.87 4.35
C ALA A 357 5.04 -21.59 5.68
N ASN A 358 3.84 -22.13 5.85
CA ASN A 358 3.03 -21.94 7.04
C ASN A 358 2.79 -23.28 7.74
N TYR A 359 2.99 -23.29 9.04
CA TYR A 359 2.63 -24.38 9.94
C TYR A 359 1.69 -23.90 11.02
N ALA A 360 0.50 -24.47 11.09
CA ALA A 360 -0.50 -24.21 12.11
C ALA A 360 -0.53 -25.38 13.10
N GLY A 361 0.18 -25.24 14.21
CA GLY A 361 0.28 -26.26 15.26
C GLY A 361 -0.68 -26.00 16.42
N ASP A 362 -0.86 -27.00 17.27
CA ASP A 362 -1.73 -26.90 18.45
C ASP A 362 -1.14 -25.98 19.53
N GLY A 363 0.19 -25.90 19.64
CA GLY A 363 0.90 -25.07 20.61
C GLY A 363 1.41 -23.75 20.06
N PHE A 364 1.70 -23.67 18.75
CA PHE A 364 2.18 -22.47 18.08
C PHE A 364 1.97 -22.54 16.57
N ASN A 365 1.89 -21.38 15.95
CA ASN A 365 1.97 -21.22 14.51
C ASN A 365 3.37 -20.76 14.10
N PHE A 366 3.85 -21.23 12.96
CA PHE A 366 5.11 -20.80 12.36
C PHE A 366 4.90 -20.37 10.91
N THR A 367 5.52 -19.27 10.53
CA THR A 367 5.57 -18.80 9.14
C THR A 367 7.01 -18.48 8.77
N SER A 368 7.47 -19.05 7.65
CA SER A 368 8.70 -18.65 6.96
C SER A 368 8.31 -17.94 5.66
N GLN A 369 8.76 -16.70 5.46
CA GLN A 369 8.52 -15.96 4.23
C GLN A 369 9.83 -15.45 3.64
N SER A 370 10.18 -15.96 2.46
CA SER A 370 11.28 -15.47 1.64
C SER A 370 10.71 -14.65 0.49
N ALA A 371 11.30 -13.50 0.18
CA ALA A 371 10.88 -12.73 -0.98
C ALA A 371 12.07 -12.15 -1.73
N TYR A 372 11.92 -12.08 -3.05
CA TYR A 372 12.79 -11.37 -3.96
C TYR A 372 12.00 -10.29 -4.69
N GLN A 373 12.54 -9.08 -4.68
CA GLN A 373 11.99 -7.95 -5.41
C GLN A 373 13.06 -7.41 -6.36
N SER A 374 12.65 -7.05 -7.56
CA SER A 374 13.50 -6.36 -8.52
C SER A 374 12.68 -5.31 -9.23
N ASN A 375 13.20 -4.10 -9.26
CA ASN A 375 12.68 -3.03 -10.11
C ASN A 375 13.83 -2.45 -10.91
N TYR A 376 13.57 -2.16 -12.19
CA TYR A 376 14.39 -1.26 -12.96
C TYR A 376 13.51 -0.17 -13.58
N ARG A 377 13.98 1.08 -13.47
CA ARG A 377 13.33 2.24 -14.05
C ARG A 377 14.36 3.07 -14.79
N TYR A 378 14.18 3.24 -16.07
CA TYR A 378 15.00 4.10 -16.93
C TYR A 378 14.16 4.68 -18.06
N TYR A 379 14.73 5.58 -18.84
CA TYR A 379 14.04 6.29 -19.91
C TYR A 379 14.72 5.98 -21.26
N ASP A 380 13.97 6.09 -22.37
CA ASP A 380 14.52 5.85 -23.71
C ASP A 380 15.36 7.03 -24.22
N LYS A 381 15.09 8.23 -23.71
CA LYS A 381 15.74 9.50 -24.07
C LYS A 381 16.00 10.32 -22.80
N PRO A 382 16.86 11.37 -22.91
CA PRO A 382 16.94 12.36 -21.84
C PRO A 382 15.57 12.97 -21.51
N ILE A 383 15.37 13.32 -20.26
CA ILE A 383 14.14 13.94 -19.74
C ILE A 383 14.33 15.44 -19.79
N ASP A 384 13.36 16.17 -20.35
CA ASP A 384 13.27 17.62 -20.26
C ASP A 384 13.19 18.03 -18.77
N SER A 385 14.19 18.77 -18.29
CA SER A 385 14.31 19.13 -16.88
C SER A 385 14.13 20.63 -16.61
N ASP A 386 13.97 21.45 -17.64
CA ASP A 386 13.51 22.83 -17.52
C ASP A 386 11.99 22.98 -17.73
N PHE A 387 11.33 21.87 -18.17
CA PHE A 387 9.88 21.78 -18.39
C PHE A 387 9.35 22.87 -19.34
N SER A 388 10.12 23.23 -20.35
CA SER A 388 9.90 24.36 -21.24
C SER A 388 10.22 24.02 -22.70
N PRO A 389 9.91 24.90 -23.68
CA PRO A 389 10.26 24.65 -25.07
C PRO A 389 11.73 24.90 -25.43
N ILE A 390 12.55 25.43 -24.51
CA ILE A 390 13.99 25.67 -24.77
C ILE A 390 14.80 24.39 -24.61
N ASP A 391 15.99 24.33 -25.15
CA ASP A 391 16.97 23.24 -24.96
C ASP A 391 18.01 23.66 -23.91
N GLY A 392 17.52 23.87 -22.66
CA GLY A 392 18.33 24.32 -21.53
C GLY A 392 19.01 23.18 -20.80
N ILE A 393 18.21 22.30 -20.16
CA ILE A 393 18.70 21.21 -19.32
C ILE A 393 17.94 19.91 -19.59
N SER A 394 18.67 18.82 -19.77
CA SER A 394 18.14 17.48 -19.87
C SER A 394 18.75 16.55 -18.81
N LEU A 395 17.92 15.76 -18.14
CA LEU A 395 18.36 14.68 -17.24
C LEU A 395 18.56 13.39 -18.06
N ILE A 396 19.78 12.86 -18.03
CA ILE A 396 20.16 11.63 -18.70
C ILE A 396 19.97 10.45 -17.76
N ASN A 397 19.00 9.60 -18.04
CA ASN A 397 18.71 8.37 -17.31
C ASN A 397 18.39 7.21 -18.28
N ASN A 398 19.07 7.20 -19.41
CA ASN A 398 18.92 6.20 -20.47
C ASN A 398 20.08 5.21 -20.57
N TYR A 399 20.77 4.96 -19.46
CA TYR A 399 21.89 4.00 -19.38
C TYR A 399 21.44 2.52 -19.37
N GLY A 400 20.14 2.27 -19.50
CA GLY A 400 19.55 0.93 -19.57
C GLY A 400 19.29 0.30 -18.19
N LYS A 401 18.77 -0.92 -18.25
CA LYS A 401 18.23 -1.64 -17.08
C LYS A 401 19.25 -2.12 -16.06
N ASP A 402 20.53 -2.14 -16.38
CA ASP A 402 21.57 -2.60 -15.44
C ASP A 402 21.94 -1.51 -14.41
N TRP A 403 21.69 -0.27 -14.77
CA TRP A 403 21.68 0.87 -13.88
C TRP A 403 20.25 1.16 -13.42
N ASN A 404 20.08 1.77 -12.27
CA ASN A 404 18.77 2.05 -11.69
C ASN A 404 17.93 0.78 -11.44
N LYS A 405 18.59 -0.35 -11.19
CA LYS A 405 17.99 -1.63 -10.89
C LYS A 405 18.09 -1.93 -9.40
N ILE A 406 16.99 -1.72 -8.69
CA ILE A 406 16.89 -2.08 -7.28
C ILE A 406 16.62 -3.58 -7.17
N GLN A 407 17.36 -4.26 -6.33
CA GLN A 407 17.17 -5.67 -6.00
C GLN A 407 17.11 -5.82 -4.48
N VAL A 408 16.10 -6.53 -4.00
CA VAL A 408 15.91 -6.78 -2.56
C VAL A 408 15.63 -8.25 -2.32
N LEU A 409 16.33 -8.83 -1.36
CA LEU A 409 16.04 -10.15 -0.79
C LEU A 409 15.59 -9.94 0.65
N THR A 410 14.51 -10.61 1.05
CA THR A 410 14.03 -10.60 2.44
C THR A 410 13.75 -11.99 2.95
N GLN A 411 13.96 -12.20 4.26
CA GLN A 411 13.57 -13.40 4.97
C GLN A 411 12.94 -13.01 6.30
N GLU A 412 11.74 -13.54 6.58
CA GLU A 412 11.09 -13.43 7.89
C GLU A 412 10.80 -14.83 8.43
N PHE A 413 11.14 -15.08 9.70
CA PHE A 413 10.66 -16.23 10.48
C PHE A 413 9.78 -15.68 11.59
N LYS A 414 8.54 -16.13 11.63
CA LYS A 414 7.54 -15.66 12.58
C LYS A 414 6.93 -16.84 13.32
N PHE A 415 6.80 -16.69 14.63
CA PHE A 415 6.10 -17.57 15.52
C PHE A 415 4.96 -16.83 16.22
N SER A 416 3.85 -17.50 16.46
CA SER A 416 2.74 -16.89 17.22
C SER A 416 1.95 -17.97 17.98
N SER A 417 1.24 -17.54 19.03
CA SER A 417 0.23 -18.38 19.65
C SER A 417 -0.85 -18.76 18.63
N PRO A 418 -1.49 -19.93 18.75
CA PRO A 418 -2.66 -20.28 17.94
C PRO A 418 -3.79 -19.27 18.15
N SER A 419 -4.45 -18.84 17.09
CA SER A 419 -5.56 -17.88 17.19
C SER A 419 -6.82 -18.51 17.80
N SER A 420 -6.94 -19.85 17.75
CA SER A 420 -8.02 -20.63 18.39
C SER A 420 -7.85 -20.82 19.90
N SER A 421 -6.74 -20.35 20.46
CA SER A 421 -6.48 -20.48 21.90
C SER A 421 -7.38 -19.51 22.67
N ASP A 422 -8.19 -20.04 23.59
CA ASP A 422 -8.92 -19.26 24.60
C ASP A 422 -7.98 -18.70 25.71
N SER A 423 -6.67 -18.80 25.49
CA SER A 423 -5.65 -18.33 26.42
C SER A 423 -5.74 -16.81 26.58
N ARG A 424 -5.72 -16.38 27.84
CA ARG A 424 -5.55 -14.96 28.19
C ARG A 424 -4.21 -14.38 27.73
N PHE A 425 -3.25 -15.26 27.37
CA PHE A 425 -1.92 -14.88 26.91
C PHE A 425 -1.76 -15.20 25.43
N LYS A 426 -1.63 -14.15 24.61
CA LYS A 426 -1.36 -14.24 23.17
C LYS A 426 0.00 -13.59 22.87
N TRP A 427 0.72 -14.16 21.93
CA TRP A 427 2.03 -13.65 21.58
C TRP A 427 2.36 -13.84 20.09
N VAL A 428 3.20 -12.96 19.58
CA VAL A 428 3.85 -13.06 18.28
C VAL A 428 5.28 -12.61 18.43
N GLY A 429 6.20 -13.30 17.75
CA GLY A 429 7.61 -12.92 17.72
C GLY A 429 8.30 -13.47 16.50
N GLY A 430 9.45 -12.90 16.16
CA GLY A 430 10.17 -13.35 14.99
C GLY A 430 11.48 -12.63 14.75
N VAL A 431 12.15 -13.07 13.68
CA VAL A 431 13.36 -12.45 13.17
C VAL A 431 13.17 -12.11 11.70
N TYR A 432 13.77 -11.00 11.28
CA TYR A 432 13.68 -10.49 9.92
C TYR A 432 15.06 -10.09 9.43
N GLY A 433 15.36 -10.41 8.17
CA GLY A 433 16.58 -9.99 7.52
C GLY A 433 16.32 -9.52 6.09
N PHE A 434 17.14 -8.60 5.61
CA PHE A 434 17.11 -8.17 4.22
C PHE A 434 18.50 -7.85 3.68
N TYR A 435 18.63 -7.93 2.35
CA TYR A 435 19.76 -7.45 1.59
C TYR A 435 19.25 -6.67 0.37
N GLN A 436 19.78 -5.46 0.15
CA GLN A 436 19.38 -4.57 -0.94
C GLN A 436 20.61 -4.11 -1.73
N LYS A 437 20.46 -4.02 -3.06
CA LYS A 437 21.35 -3.32 -3.99
C LYS A 437 20.55 -2.23 -4.71
N ASN A 438 21.15 -1.04 -4.82
CA ASN A 438 20.54 0.10 -5.47
C ASN A 438 21.61 0.91 -6.23
N PRO A 439 22.06 0.47 -7.42
CA PRO A 439 22.95 1.24 -8.28
C PRO A 439 22.14 2.29 -9.05
N VAL A 440 22.57 3.53 -9.02
CA VAL A 440 21.98 4.65 -9.78
C VAL A 440 23.07 5.29 -10.63
N LYS A 441 22.82 5.44 -11.92
CA LYS A 441 23.65 6.21 -12.86
C LYS A 441 22.75 7.20 -13.58
N GLN A 442 23.08 8.47 -13.45
CA GLN A 442 22.37 9.54 -14.13
C GLN A 442 23.32 10.68 -14.47
N GLY A 443 22.94 11.50 -15.41
CA GLY A 443 23.71 12.63 -15.84
C GLY A 443 22.83 13.81 -16.19
N LEU A 444 23.46 14.96 -16.34
CA LEU A 444 22.88 16.17 -16.90
C LEU A 444 23.56 16.50 -18.21
N SER A 445 22.80 17.01 -19.14
CA SER A 445 23.29 17.62 -20.38
C SER A 445 22.67 18.99 -20.53
N PHE A 446 23.50 19.96 -20.86
CA PHE A 446 23.10 21.34 -21.10
C PHE A 446 23.12 21.58 -22.61
N GLY A 447 21.97 21.96 -23.15
CA GLY A 447 21.75 22.12 -24.58
C GLY A 447 22.17 23.50 -25.14
N GLU A 448 21.60 23.86 -26.30
CA GLU A 448 21.97 25.10 -27.00
C GLU A 448 21.53 26.35 -26.20
N ASP A 449 20.43 26.27 -25.45
CA ASP A 449 19.86 27.37 -24.65
C ASP A 449 20.38 27.39 -23.21
N ALA A 450 21.45 26.68 -22.89
CA ALA A 450 21.97 26.52 -21.52
C ALA A 450 22.30 27.84 -20.82
N GLU A 451 22.64 28.90 -21.57
CA GLU A 451 22.88 30.22 -20.98
C GLU A 451 21.63 30.81 -20.29
N LEU A 452 20.43 30.46 -20.77
CA LEU A 452 19.17 30.90 -20.14
C LEU A 452 18.92 30.24 -18.76
N VAL A 453 19.63 29.17 -18.45
CA VAL A 453 19.61 28.45 -17.20
C VAL A 453 20.94 28.56 -16.45
N GLU A 454 21.68 29.63 -16.73
CA GLU A 454 22.95 29.99 -16.07
C GLU A 454 24.04 28.90 -16.17
N SER A 455 24.11 28.19 -17.34
CA SER A 455 25.07 27.13 -17.57
C SER A 455 25.76 27.27 -18.93
N LEU A 456 26.65 26.34 -19.29
CA LEU A 456 27.42 26.34 -20.53
C LEU A 456 26.84 25.36 -21.54
N PRO A 457 26.54 25.78 -22.76
CA PRO A 457 26.10 24.87 -23.82
C PRO A 457 27.12 23.76 -24.08
N GLY A 458 26.62 22.50 -24.11
CA GLY A 458 27.47 21.33 -24.33
C GLY A 458 28.17 20.80 -23.07
N LEU A 459 27.99 21.43 -21.90
CA LEU A 459 28.41 20.87 -20.62
C LEU A 459 27.63 19.60 -20.29
N SER A 460 28.29 18.56 -19.78
CA SER A 460 27.61 17.41 -19.21
C SER A 460 28.25 16.95 -17.89
N ILE A 461 27.40 16.45 -16.99
CA ILE A 461 27.77 16.03 -15.64
C ILE A 461 27.25 14.61 -15.45
N LEU A 462 28.11 13.69 -15.00
CA LEU A 462 27.74 12.32 -14.67
C LEU A 462 27.89 12.05 -13.20
N SER A 463 26.87 11.43 -12.61
CA SER A 463 26.83 10.97 -11.21
C SER A 463 26.52 9.48 -11.15
N VAL A 464 27.35 8.71 -10.44
CA VAL A 464 27.16 7.29 -10.19
C VAL A 464 27.11 7.05 -8.70
N ASN A 465 26.04 6.41 -8.23
CA ASN A 465 25.77 6.10 -6.83
C ASN A 465 25.52 4.59 -6.70
N ASN A 466 26.36 3.89 -5.94
CA ASN A 466 26.28 2.44 -5.73
C ASN A 466 25.90 2.13 -4.28
N GLY A 467 24.59 2.02 -4.00
CA GLY A 467 24.07 1.68 -2.68
C GLY A 467 23.99 0.18 -2.44
N LYS A 468 24.46 -0.28 -1.28
CA LYS A 468 24.22 -1.64 -0.77
C LYS A 468 23.87 -1.54 0.70
N SER A 469 22.85 -2.28 1.12
CA SER A 469 22.47 -2.36 2.54
C SER A 469 22.06 -3.76 2.93
N PHE A 470 22.30 -4.12 4.18
CA PHE A 470 21.68 -5.27 4.81
C PHE A 470 21.18 -4.88 6.19
N GLY A 471 20.14 -5.56 6.65
CA GLY A 471 19.60 -5.36 7.98
C GLY A 471 19.12 -6.65 8.59
N LEU A 472 19.15 -6.67 9.93
CA LEU A 472 18.62 -7.75 10.76
C LEU A 472 17.76 -7.13 11.86
N ALA A 473 16.67 -7.82 12.18
CA ALA A 473 15.79 -7.40 13.27
C ALA A 473 15.25 -8.60 14.03
N ALA A 474 15.01 -8.38 15.34
CA ALA A 474 14.24 -9.28 16.19
C ALA A 474 13.08 -8.50 16.80
N PHE A 475 11.89 -9.11 16.83
CA PHE A 475 10.69 -8.49 17.36
C PHE A 475 9.84 -9.47 18.15
N GLY A 476 9.07 -8.92 19.09
CA GLY A 476 8.09 -9.67 19.84
C GLY A 476 7.00 -8.74 20.40
N GLN A 477 5.81 -9.28 20.51
CA GLN A 477 4.67 -8.62 21.13
C GLN A 477 3.89 -9.65 21.93
N VAL A 478 3.46 -9.29 23.11
CA VAL A 478 2.59 -10.09 23.98
C VAL A 478 1.35 -9.30 24.31
N SER A 479 0.21 -9.97 24.34
CA SER A 479 -1.07 -9.44 24.81
C SER A 479 -1.60 -10.32 25.93
N TYR A 480 -1.98 -9.72 27.05
CA TYR A 480 -2.50 -10.40 28.21
C TYR A 480 -3.83 -9.81 28.64
N ALA A 481 -4.86 -10.63 28.70
CA ALA A 481 -6.16 -10.27 29.26
C ALA A 481 -6.07 -10.36 30.79
N ILE A 482 -5.97 -9.20 31.46
CA ILE A 482 -5.90 -9.08 32.92
C ILE A 482 -7.24 -9.51 33.51
N THR A 483 -8.34 -8.99 32.94
CA THR A 483 -9.71 -9.43 33.17
C THR A 483 -10.36 -9.71 31.80
N ASP A 484 -11.61 -10.08 31.78
CA ASP A 484 -12.34 -10.29 30.51
C ASP A 484 -12.57 -8.95 29.79
N GLU A 485 -12.55 -7.82 30.54
CA GLU A 485 -12.73 -6.46 29.98
C GLU A 485 -11.41 -5.73 29.75
N LEU A 486 -10.35 -6.01 30.52
CA LEU A 486 -9.10 -5.25 30.51
C LEU A 486 -7.95 -6.08 29.93
N SER A 487 -7.34 -5.59 28.89
CA SER A 487 -6.15 -6.20 28.29
C SER A 487 -4.98 -5.21 28.15
N VAL A 488 -3.78 -5.74 28.28
CA VAL A 488 -2.53 -5.01 28.05
C VAL A 488 -1.75 -5.69 26.93
N THR A 489 -1.18 -4.88 26.02
CA THR A 489 -0.26 -5.34 24.99
C THR A 489 1.07 -4.64 25.15
N ALA A 490 2.17 -5.39 25.15
CA ALA A 490 3.52 -4.86 25.16
C ALA A 490 4.34 -5.49 24.03
N GLY A 491 5.08 -4.68 23.31
CA GLY A 491 5.91 -5.13 22.19
C GLY A 491 7.22 -4.38 22.09
N LEU A 492 8.21 -5.04 21.53
CA LEU A 492 9.54 -4.48 21.31
C LEU A 492 10.13 -5.05 20.03
N ARG A 493 10.82 -4.18 19.28
CA ARG A 493 11.64 -4.57 18.15
C ARG A 493 12.98 -3.86 18.20
N TYR A 494 14.04 -4.59 17.89
CA TYR A 494 15.38 -4.07 17.69
C TYR A 494 15.81 -4.32 16.26
N ASP A 495 16.23 -3.25 15.57
CA ASP A 495 16.73 -3.28 14.21
C ASP A 495 18.22 -2.87 14.18
N TYR A 496 19.01 -3.58 13.39
CA TYR A 496 20.36 -3.23 12.99
C TYR A 496 20.43 -3.15 11.47
N GLU A 497 20.99 -2.06 10.95
CA GLU A 497 21.15 -1.87 9.51
C GLU A 497 22.56 -1.37 9.21
N HIS A 498 23.21 -1.99 8.22
CA HIS A 498 24.53 -1.59 7.71
C HIS A 498 24.40 -1.17 6.26
N LYS A 499 24.87 0.04 5.93
CA LYS A 499 24.85 0.62 4.59
C LYS A 499 26.26 0.88 4.09
N LYS A 500 26.50 0.57 2.81
CA LYS A 500 27.65 0.96 2.04
C LYS A 500 27.20 1.79 0.85
N GLN A 501 27.79 2.98 0.68
CA GLN A 501 27.55 3.86 -0.44
C GLN A 501 28.87 4.09 -1.18
N GLY A 502 28.90 3.79 -2.49
CA GLY A 502 29.97 4.19 -3.39
C GLY A 502 29.50 5.34 -4.27
N VAL A 503 30.40 6.24 -4.60
CA VAL A 503 30.13 7.42 -5.45
C VAL A 503 31.27 7.62 -6.45
N TYR A 504 30.89 8.04 -7.68
CA TYR A 504 31.79 8.49 -8.72
C TYR A 504 31.15 9.65 -9.48
N GLY A 505 31.93 10.64 -9.87
CA GLY A 505 31.43 11.80 -10.63
C GLY A 505 32.46 12.34 -11.60
N GLU A 506 31.98 12.71 -12.79
CA GLU A 506 32.79 13.36 -13.83
C GLU A 506 32.01 14.48 -14.49
N MET A 507 32.73 15.39 -15.11
CA MET A 507 32.21 16.52 -15.87
C MET A 507 32.92 16.57 -17.23
N LEU A 508 32.17 16.69 -18.33
CA LEU A 508 32.71 16.91 -19.66
C LEU A 508 32.44 18.37 -20.06
N MET A 509 33.53 19.12 -20.24
CA MET A 509 33.47 20.51 -20.65
C MET A 509 33.10 20.63 -22.16
N PRO A 510 32.45 21.73 -22.56
CA PRO A 510 32.13 21.97 -23.97
C PRO A 510 33.37 21.88 -24.89
N GLY A 511 33.22 21.09 -25.97
CA GLY A 511 34.28 20.88 -26.96
C GLY A 511 35.38 19.89 -26.55
N GLU A 512 35.39 19.41 -25.33
CA GLU A 512 36.34 18.40 -24.86
C GLU A 512 35.85 16.99 -25.12
N THR A 513 36.78 16.05 -25.33
CA THR A 513 36.46 14.62 -25.54
C THR A 513 36.76 13.75 -24.31
N GLN A 514 37.48 14.29 -23.37
CA GLN A 514 37.85 13.58 -22.13
C GLN A 514 37.20 14.26 -20.94
N PRO A 515 36.46 13.51 -20.09
CA PRO A 515 35.84 14.07 -18.91
C PRO A 515 36.89 14.36 -17.80
N ILE A 516 36.64 15.38 -17.04
CA ILE A 516 37.35 15.69 -15.81
C ILE A 516 36.72 14.88 -14.68
N VAL A 517 37.50 14.02 -14.01
CA VAL A 517 37.03 13.28 -12.84
C VAL A 517 37.00 14.20 -11.64
N GLU A 518 35.82 14.64 -11.23
CA GLU A 518 35.62 15.52 -10.07
C GLU A 518 35.55 14.73 -8.75
N GLN A 519 34.87 13.58 -8.80
CA GLN A 519 34.78 12.66 -7.66
C GLN A 519 35.33 11.31 -8.08
N LYS A 520 36.49 10.94 -7.58
CA LYS A 520 37.07 9.60 -7.78
C LYS A 520 36.19 8.54 -7.13
N ASP A 521 36.23 7.32 -7.66
CA ASP A 521 35.50 6.17 -7.08
C ASP A 521 35.91 6.01 -5.61
N THR A 522 34.98 6.34 -4.74
CA THR A 522 35.14 6.38 -3.29
C THR A 522 33.92 5.76 -2.63
N SER A 523 34.12 5.10 -1.50
CA SER A 523 32.98 4.53 -0.77
C SER A 523 33.14 4.73 0.74
N ALA A 524 32.00 4.83 1.41
CA ALA A 524 31.90 4.84 2.88
C ALA A 524 30.86 3.83 3.37
N THR A 525 30.95 3.50 4.65
CA THR A 525 29.99 2.64 5.34
C THR A 525 29.46 3.33 6.60
N ALA A 526 28.22 3.01 6.94
CA ALA A 526 27.62 3.45 8.19
C ALA A 526 26.71 2.35 8.75
N SER A 527 26.57 2.28 10.07
CA SER A 527 25.69 1.33 10.74
C SER A 527 24.72 2.07 11.65
N PHE A 528 23.48 1.63 11.66
CA PHE A 528 22.39 2.24 12.39
C PHE A 528 21.66 1.20 13.24
N LYS A 529 21.15 1.64 14.39
CA LYS A 529 20.38 0.82 15.32
C LYS A 529 19.10 1.56 15.66
N ALA A 530 18.00 0.82 15.80
CA ALA A 530 16.73 1.40 16.22
C ALA A 530 16.00 0.47 17.19
N LEU A 531 15.32 1.07 18.16
CA LEU A 531 14.47 0.38 19.12
C LEU A 531 13.03 0.92 18.99
N SER A 532 12.07 0.03 18.73
CA SER A 532 10.67 0.37 18.49
C SER A 532 9.75 -0.30 19.53
N PRO A 533 9.54 0.33 20.70
CA PRO A 533 8.61 -0.14 21.71
C PRO A 533 7.15 0.18 21.34
N LYS A 534 6.23 -0.64 21.87
CA LYS A 534 4.78 -0.41 21.87
C LYS A 534 4.21 -0.86 23.21
N VAL A 535 3.31 -0.06 23.74
CA VAL A 535 2.48 -0.44 24.90
C VAL A 535 1.05 0.02 24.63
N SER A 536 0.07 -0.86 24.80
CA SER A 536 -1.34 -0.53 24.65
C SER A 536 -2.12 -1.08 25.82
N LEU A 537 -3.13 -0.33 26.22
CA LEU A 537 -4.14 -0.73 27.19
C LEU A 537 -5.50 -0.66 26.48
N ALA A 538 -6.30 -1.72 26.56
CA ALA A 538 -7.66 -1.73 26.01
C ALA A 538 -8.65 -2.18 27.09
N TYR A 539 -9.76 -1.46 27.17
CA TYR A 539 -10.85 -1.72 28.12
C TYR A 539 -12.18 -1.83 27.39
N SER A 540 -12.76 -3.02 27.39
CA SER A 540 -14.06 -3.33 26.78
C SER A 540 -15.11 -3.44 27.88
N PHE A 541 -15.83 -2.34 28.14
CA PHE A 541 -16.78 -2.24 29.25
C PHE A 541 -18.10 -3.00 29.04
N VAL A 542 -18.45 -3.24 27.76
CA VAL A 542 -19.50 -4.16 27.30
C VAL A 542 -19.10 -4.71 25.95
N PRO A 543 -19.68 -5.83 25.48
CA PRO A 543 -19.45 -6.32 24.12
C PRO A 543 -19.63 -5.21 23.08
N ASP A 544 -18.78 -5.18 22.07
CA ASP A 544 -18.80 -4.21 20.96
C ASP A 544 -18.52 -2.73 21.33
N HIS A 545 -18.07 -2.45 22.57
CA HIS A 545 -17.69 -1.11 23.01
C HIS A 545 -16.37 -1.12 23.76
N SER A 546 -15.40 -0.37 23.29
CA SER A 546 -14.08 -0.33 23.90
C SER A 546 -13.43 1.05 23.85
N PHE A 547 -12.56 1.30 24.82
CA PHE A 547 -11.58 2.37 24.83
C PHE A 547 -10.18 1.79 24.80
N TYR A 548 -9.25 2.52 24.21
CA TYR A 548 -7.84 2.15 24.26
C TYR A 548 -6.92 3.36 24.38
N ALA A 549 -5.73 3.10 24.93
CA ALA A 549 -4.62 4.02 24.94
C ALA A 549 -3.39 3.28 24.43
N THR A 550 -2.65 3.89 23.50
CA THR A 550 -1.46 3.28 22.91
C THR A 550 -0.30 4.27 22.84
N TYR A 551 0.87 3.84 23.30
CA TYR A 551 2.15 4.43 22.96
C TYR A 551 2.86 3.55 21.94
N SER A 552 3.38 4.12 20.86
CA SER A 552 4.14 3.41 19.85
C SER A 552 5.25 4.27 19.24
N ARG A 553 6.35 3.62 18.84
CA ARG A 553 7.46 4.26 18.14
C ARG A 553 7.68 3.59 16.79
N GLY A 554 7.86 4.41 15.77
CA GLY A 554 8.38 4.01 14.46
C GLY A 554 9.70 4.72 14.15
N PHE A 555 10.41 4.24 13.15
CA PHE A 555 11.66 4.85 12.71
C PHE A 555 11.84 4.76 11.20
N ARG A 556 12.64 5.65 10.67
CA ARG A 556 13.25 5.58 9.35
C ARG A 556 14.75 5.48 9.51
N ALA A 557 15.40 4.57 8.77
CA ALA A 557 16.82 4.32 8.93
C ALA A 557 17.66 5.53 8.50
N GLY A 558 18.82 5.69 9.11
CA GLY A 558 19.83 6.62 8.62
C GLY A 558 20.45 6.17 7.30
N GLY A 559 21.29 7.00 6.72
CA GLY A 559 21.93 6.71 5.44
C GLY A 559 23.21 7.49 5.23
N LEU A 560 23.70 7.44 4.00
CA LEU A 560 24.85 8.18 3.51
C LEU A 560 24.39 9.06 2.35
N THR A 561 24.81 10.32 2.30
CA THR A 561 24.48 11.23 1.21
C THR A 561 25.05 10.73 -0.12
N GLN A 562 24.29 10.92 -1.17
CA GLN A 562 24.70 10.62 -2.56
C GLN A 562 25.51 11.77 -3.16
N ILE A 563 26.16 11.53 -4.29
CA ILE A 563 26.71 12.59 -5.10
C ILE A 563 25.65 13.09 -6.08
N GLY A 564 25.47 14.41 -6.14
CA GLY A 564 24.62 15.12 -7.10
C GLY A 564 25.44 15.99 -8.04
N SER A 565 24.79 16.77 -8.87
CA SER A 565 25.42 17.79 -9.74
C SER A 565 26.00 18.97 -8.94
N ASP A 566 25.34 19.34 -7.84
CA ASP A 566 25.87 20.31 -6.91
C ASP A 566 27.07 19.72 -6.15
N ARG A 567 28.27 20.02 -6.62
CA ARG A 567 29.53 19.56 -6.04
C ARG A 567 29.92 20.28 -4.75
N THR A 568 29.20 21.31 -4.36
CA THR A 568 29.36 21.94 -3.03
C THR A 568 28.76 21.08 -1.94
N ALA A 569 27.79 20.25 -2.27
CA ALA A 569 27.16 19.28 -1.37
C ALA A 569 28.06 18.04 -1.23
N LYS A 570 28.71 17.91 -0.07
CA LYS A 570 29.65 16.82 0.21
C LYS A 570 28.93 15.45 0.22
N PRO A 571 29.34 14.47 -0.63
CA PRO A 571 28.79 13.12 -0.60
C PRO A 571 29.34 12.31 0.58
N LEU A 572 28.75 11.13 0.81
CA LEU A 572 29.16 10.14 1.82
C LEU A 572 29.09 10.63 3.27
N VAL A 573 28.35 11.71 3.53
CA VAL A 573 28.07 12.17 4.89
C VAL A 573 26.95 11.32 5.49
N ALA A 574 27.20 10.75 6.68
CA ALA A 574 26.19 9.95 7.37
C ALA A 574 25.13 10.84 8.03
N TYR A 575 23.86 10.48 7.86
CA TYR A 575 22.74 11.06 8.60
C TYR A 575 22.09 10.01 9.49
N LYS A 576 21.52 10.46 10.63
CA LYS A 576 21.00 9.61 11.69
C LYS A 576 19.61 9.07 11.36
N PRO A 577 19.18 7.97 12.03
CA PRO A 577 17.78 7.56 12.01
C PRO A 577 16.85 8.66 12.55
N GLU A 578 15.66 8.74 11.99
CA GLU A 578 14.55 9.57 12.43
C GLU A 578 13.57 8.73 13.23
N TYR A 579 12.99 9.29 14.30
CA TYR A 579 12.04 8.58 15.16
C TYR A 579 10.71 9.33 15.30
N GLY A 580 9.60 8.59 15.14
CA GLY A 580 8.24 9.05 15.42
C GLY A 580 7.70 8.39 16.68
N ASN A 581 7.40 9.18 17.72
CA ASN A 581 6.76 8.73 18.94
C ASN A 581 5.30 9.17 18.95
N ASN A 582 4.37 8.25 19.15
CA ASN A 582 2.94 8.49 19.10
C ASN A 582 2.26 8.12 20.43
N LEU A 583 1.40 9.01 20.89
CA LEU A 583 0.39 8.74 21.91
C LEU A 583 -0.97 8.79 21.24
N GLU A 584 -1.79 7.76 21.42
CA GLU A 584 -3.10 7.64 20.82
C GLU A 584 -4.12 7.21 21.87
N PHE A 585 -5.27 7.85 21.88
CA PHE A 585 -6.44 7.47 22.64
C PHE A 585 -7.59 7.26 21.67
N GLY A 586 -8.30 6.16 21.81
CA GLY A 586 -9.42 5.89 20.90
C GLY A 586 -10.55 5.12 21.55
N SER A 587 -11.66 5.15 20.85
CA SER A 587 -12.87 4.40 21.20
C SER A 587 -13.43 3.73 19.95
N LYS A 588 -13.85 2.48 20.10
CA LYS A 588 -14.48 1.68 19.06
C LYS A 588 -15.81 1.18 19.56
N ASN A 589 -16.87 1.52 18.84
CA ASN A 589 -18.23 1.27 19.31
C ASN A 589 -19.11 0.80 18.16
N THR A 590 -19.96 -0.16 18.46
CA THR A 590 -21.00 -0.65 17.55
C THR A 590 -22.35 -0.59 18.24
N PHE A 591 -23.35 -0.01 17.60
CA PHE A 591 -24.68 0.27 18.16
C PHE A 591 -25.77 -0.38 17.32
N PHE A 592 -26.98 -0.52 17.89
CA PHE A 592 -28.20 -0.94 17.21
C PHE A 592 -28.05 -2.31 16.50
N ASP A 593 -27.62 -3.33 17.25
CA ASP A 593 -27.35 -4.66 16.69
C ASP A 593 -26.40 -4.63 15.48
N GLN A 594 -25.28 -3.92 15.63
CA GLN A 594 -24.24 -3.77 14.60
C GLN A 594 -24.68 -3.02 13.34
N ARG A 595 -25.72 -2.16 13.42
CA ARG A 595 -26.12 -1.30 12.28
C ARG A 595 -25.34 -0.01 12.16
N LEU A 596 -24.70 0.42 13.24
CA LEU A 596 -23.90 1.64 13.30
C LEU A 596 -22.57 1.34 13.99
N SER A 597 -21.47 1.58 13.30
CA SER A 597 -20.12 1.58 13.88
C SER A 597 -19.59 3.00 13.92
N VAL A 598 -19.03 3.39 15.07
CA VAL A 598 -18.40 4.70 15.30
C VAL A 598 -17.07 4.49 15.97
N ASN A 599 -15.98 4.77 15.25
CA ASN A 599 -14.62 4.71 15.76
C ASN A 599 -14.04 6.13 15.81
N VAL A 600 -13.48 6.50 16.95
CA VAL A 600 -12.89 7.82 17.19
C VAL A 600 -11.49 7.64 17.74
N ALA A 601 -10.54 8.44 17.27
CA ALA A 601 -9.20 8.48 17.84
C ALA A 601 -8.67 9.92 17.92
N ALA A 602 -7.91 10.21 18.97
CA ALA A 602 -7.10 11.40 19.12
C ALA A 602 -5.63 10.98 19.20
N PHE A 603 -4.74 11.71 18.54
CA PHE A 603 -3.33 11.35 18.48
C PHE A 603 -2.42 12.56 18.70
N TYR A 604 -1.21 12.28 19.20
CA TYR A 604 -0.09 13.20 19.26
C TYR A 604 1.19 12.49 18.84
N VAL A 605 1.78 12.91 17.72
CA VAL A 605 3.03 12.38 17.19
C VAL A 605 4.13 13.43 17.35
N ARG A 606 5.31 13.00 17.82
CA ARG A 606 6.51 13.82 17.87
C ARG A 606 7.63 13.15 17.08
N LEU A 607 8.10 13.83 16.01
CA LEU A 607 9.30 13.44 15.29
C LEU A 607 10.53 14.08 15.94
N THR A 608 11.60 13.29 16.03
CA THR A 608 12.93 13.72 16.45
C THR A 608 13.95 13.31 15.40
N ASP A 609 15.01 14.11 15.27
CA ASP A 609 16.03 13.95 14.23
C ASP A 609 15.42 13.87 12.81
N ALA A 610 14.41 14.73 12.54
CA ALA A 610 13.66 14.71 11.30
C ALA A 610 14.61 14.75 10.09
N GLN A 611 14.46 13.77 9.21
CA GLN A 611 15.21 13.68 7.96
C GLN A 611 14.53 14.54 6.91
N ILE A 612 15.07 15.69 6.63
CA ILE A 612 14.56 16.60 5.63
C ILE A 612 15.26 16.31 4.30
N PRO A 613 14.55 15.82 3.29
CA PRO A 613 15.09 15.67 1.94
C PRO A 613 15.12 17.04 1.27
N VAL A 614 16.28 17.43 0.77
CA VAL A 614 16.47 18.61 -0.06
C VAL A 614 16.77 18.12 -1.48
N LEU A 615 15.89 18.45 -2.42
CA LEU A 615 16.11 18.13 -3.83
C LEU A 615 17.21 19.04 -4.36
N ILE A 616 18.24 18.44 -4.91
CA ILE A 616 19.29 19.15 -5.62
C ILE A 616 18.93 19.16 -7.09
N LEU A 617 18.71 20.34 -7.62
CA LEU A 617 18.47 20.54 -9.04
C LEU A 617 19.82 20.78 -9.76
N PRO A 618 19.83 20.47 -11.05
CA PRO A 618 18.75 19.93 -11.89
C PRO A 618 18.69 18.40 -11.96
N ASP A 619 19.57 17.66 -11.30
CA ASP A 619 19.71 16.20 -11.42
C ASP A 619 18.73 15.39 -10.58
N ALA A 620 17.79 16.05 -9.92
CA ALA A 620 16.76 15.43 -9.09
C ALA A 620 17.31 14.45 -8.03
N ILE A 621 18.55 14.64 -7.56
CA ILE A 621 19.11 13.90 -6.44
C ILE A 621 18.67 14.54 -5.15
N THR A 622 18.19 13.71 -4.23
CA THR A 622 17.75 14.15 -2.91
C THR A 622 18.88 13.96 -1.89
N ILE A 623 19.37 15.05 -1.32
CA ILE A 623 20.29 15.03 -0.16
C ILE A 623 19.46 15.11 1.12
N THR A 624 19.63 14.14 2.00
CA THR A 624 18.92 14.06 3.28
C THR A 624 19.78 14.55 4.42
N ARG A 625 19.24 15.42 5.28
CA ARG A 625 19.90 15.93 6.50
C ARG A 625 18.96 15.79 7.70
N ASN A 626 19.52 15.52 8.88
CA ASN A 626 18.76 15.61 10.13
C ASN A 626 18.73 17.09 10.55
N ALA A 627 17.60 17.74 10.35
CA ALA A 627 17.54 19.19 10.52
C ALA A 627 16.41 19.68 11.44
N GLY A 628 15.57 18.78 11.99
CA GLY A 628 14.42 19.33 12.69
C GLY A 628 13.72 18.41 13.69
N LYS A 629 12.72 19.00 14.33
CA LYS A 629 11.70 18.35 15.15
C LYS A 629 10.34 18.77 14.62
N LEU A 630 9.42 17.82 14.55
CA LEU A 630 8.04 18.07 14.13
C LEU A 630 7.08 17.57 15.19
N SER A 631 5.99 18.27 15.38
CA SER A 631 4.84 17.75 16.16
C SER A 631 3.60 17.71 15.27
N SER A 632 2.86 16.62 15.35
CA SER A 632 1.57 16.46 14.71
C SER A 632 0.54 16.01 15.73
N LYS A 633 -0.64 16.63 15.75
CA LYS A 633 -1.76 16.28 16.61
C LYS A 633 -3.06 16.36 15.84
N GLY A 634 -4.02 15.54 16.22
CA GLY A 634 -5.28 15.56 15.52
C GLY A 634 -6.31 14.59 16.05
N VAL A 635 -7.42 14.53 15.32
CA VAL A 635 -8.54 13.64 15.60
C VAL A 635 -8.99 12.94 14.32
N GLU A 636 -9.57 11.75 14.50
CA GLU A 636 -10.07 10.90 13.43
C GLU A 636 -11.43 10.34 13.84
N VAL A 637 -12.37 10.33 12.90
CA VAL A 637 -13.69 9.73 13.07
C VAL A 637 -13.98 8.85 11.86
N GLU A 638 -14.40 7.62 12.10
CA GLU A 638 -14.92 6.72 11.07
C GLU A 638 -16.29 6.23 11.51
N LEU A 639 -17.28 6.46 10.65
CA LEU A 639 -18.66 6.05 10.85
C LEU A 639 -19.11 5.20 9.66
N SER A 640 -19.69 4.03 9.95
CA SER A 640 -20.38 3.20 8.96
C SER A 640 -21.76 2.86 9.49
N ALA A 641 -22.80 3.06 8.69
CA ALA A 641 -24.18 2.82 9.09
C ALA A 641 -25.00 2.13 8.01
N ARG A 642 -25.92 1.27 8.42
CA ARG A 642 -27.00 0.68 7.60
C ARG A 642 -28.35 1.00 8.25
N PRO A 643 -28.86 2.24 8.12
CA PRO A 643 -30.05 2.69 8.84
C PRO A 643 -31.33 2.02 8.40
N VAL A 644 -31.47 1.72 7.10
CA VAL A 644 -32.60 1.00 6.53
C VAL A 644 -32.11 0.01 5.46
N LYS A 645 -32.93 -0.96 5.11
CA LYS A 645 -32.57 -1.96 4.09
C LYS A 645 -32.21 -1.30 2.76
N GLY A 646 -31.04 -1.69 2.23
CA GLY A 646 -30.48 -1.16 1.00
C GLY A 646 -29.70 0.13 1.13
N LEU A 647 -29.82 0.91 2.21
CA LEU A 647 -29.07 2.15 2.43
C LEU A 647 -27.80 1.89 3.25
N SER A 648 -26.66 2.25 2.73
CA SER A 648 -25.39 2.34 3.49
C SER A 648 -24.85 3.75 3.46
N VAL A 649 -24.30 4.17 4.59
CA VAL A 649 -23.70 5.48 4.83
C VAL A 649 -22.32 5.24 5.40
N ASP A 650 -21.27 5.73 4.74
CA ASP A 650 -19.92 5.79 5.31
C ASP A 650 -19.52 7.27 5.41
N TYR A 651 -19.04 7.69 6.60
CA TYR A 651 -18.50 9.02 6.84
C TYR A 651 -17.16 8.91 7.53
N ASN A 652 -16.17 9.58 6.97
CA ASN A 652 -14.81 9.64 7.50
C ASN A 652 -14.39 11.10 7.65
N PHE A 653 -13.73 11.40 8.76
CA PHE A 653 -13.23 12.74 9.07
C PHE A 653 -11.85 12.62 9.72
N GLY A 654 -10.93 13.48 9.30
CA GLY A 654 -9.61 13.63 9.89
C GLY A 654 -9.24 15.11 10.00
N TYR A 655 -8.68 15.48 11.15
CA TYR A 655 -8.04 16.77 11.38
C TYR A 655 -6.61 16.55 11.82
N THR A 656 -5.66 17.29 11.23
CA THR A 656 -4.23 17.22 11.53
C THR A 656 -3.59 18.61 11.58
N ASP A 657 -3.00 18.97 12.73
CA ASP A 657 -2.12 20.13 12.88
C ASP A 657 -0.67 19.65 13.03
N ALA A 658 0.08 19.61 11.92
CA ALA A 658 1.46 19.19 11.83
C ALA A 658 2.37 20.38 11.55
N LYS A 659 3.32 20.67 12.47
CA LYS A 659 4.20 21.84 12.41
C LYS A 659 5.63 21.50 12.83
N TYR A 660 6.59 22.15 12.18
CA TYR A 660 7.96 22.13 12.62
C TYR A 660 8.10 22.90 13.94
N LYS A 661 8.75 22.27 14.92
CA LYS A 661 9.05 22.87 16.23
C LYS A 661 10.47 23.43 16.30
N SER A 662 11.33 22.90 15.45
CA SER A 662 12.69 23.35 15.27
C SER A 662 13.16 22.86 13.91
N LEU A 663 13.38 23.77 12.98
CA LEU A 663 13.90 23.48 11.66
C LEU A 663 14.67 24.67 11.12
N SER A 664 15.97 24.52 10.92
CA SER A 664 16.79 25.52 10.26
C SER A 664 17.66 24.85 9.20
N LEU A 665 17.64 25.39 8.00
CA LEU A 665 18.37 24.89 6.84
C LEU A 665 19.16 25.99 6.16
N PRO A 666 20.33 25.68 5.58
CA PRO A 666 20.99 26.61 4.68
C PRO A 666 20.20 26.73 3.37
N VAL A 667 19.85 27.95 3.00
CA VAL A 667 19.22 28.32 1.73
C VAL A 667 20.04 29.50 1.21
N ASP A 668 20.57 29.40 -0.01
CA ASP A 668 21.37 30.45 -0.66
C ASP A 668 22.47 31.08 0.22
N LYS A 669 23.20 30.22 0.97
CA LYS A 669 24.28 30.57 1.92
C LYS A 669 23.83 31.23 3.23
N GLU A 670 22.54 31.44 3.43
CA GLU A 670 21.97 31.91 4.69
C GLU A 670 21.28 30.77 5.45
N VAL A 671 21.24 30.85 6.78
CA VAL A 671 20.47 29.87 7.58
C VAL A 671 19.07 30.41 7.78
N VAL A 672 18.11 29.80 7.12
CA VAL A 672 16.70 30.14 7.22
C VAL A 672 16.03 29.29 8.30
N ASN A 673 15.22 29.95 9.15
CA ASN A 673 14.42 29.30 10.18
C ASN A 673 13.00 29.05 9.68
N PHE A 674 12.54 27.81 9.81
CA PHE A 674 11.19 27.35 9.42
C PHE A 674 10.34 26.96 10.63
N ASP A 675 10.70 27.38 11.84
CA ASP A 675 9.93 27.09 13.05
C ASP A 675 8.52 27.61 12.94
N GLY A 676 7.55 26.75 13.23
CA GLY A 676 6.12 27.08 13.13
C GLY A 676 5.49 26.80 11.75
N ASN A 677 6.29 26.60 10.70
CA ASN A 677 5.76 26.26 9.38
C ASN A 677 5.07 24.90 9.41
N LYS A 678 4.03 24.76 8.57
CA LYS A 678 3.26 23.53 8.43
C LYS A 678 4.03 22.48 7.65
N GLN A 679 3.78 21.23 7.98
CA GLN A 679 4.31 20.09 7.24
C GLN A 679 3.73 20.04 5.82
N ILE A 680 4.62 19.78 4.86
CA ILE A 680 4.27 19.65 3.45
C ILE A 680 3.42 18.40 3.19
N TYR A 681 2.62 18.41 2.10
CA TYR A 681 1.74 17.30 1.68
C TYR A 681 0.84 16.80 2.81
N THR A 682 0.38 17.71 3.66
CA THR A 682 -0.43 17.40 4.83
C THR A 682 -1.64 18.31 4.87
N PRO A 683 -2.77 17.89 4.30
CA PRO A 683 -4.02 18.62 4.44
C PRO A 683 -4.42 18.75 5.92
N GLU A 684 -4.87 19.94 6.34
CA GLU A 684 -5.36 20.14 7.71
C GLU A 684 -6.60 19.31 8.01
N MET A 685 -7.44 19.11 7.01
CA MET A 685 -8.67 18.36 7.13
C MET A 685 -8.82 17.40 5.94
N THR A 686 -9.31 16.21 6.23
CA THR A 686 -9.81 15.28 5.22
C THR A 686 -11.18 14.82 5.63
N SER A 687 -12.13 14.78 4.70
CA SER A 687 -13.48 14.29 5.00
C SER A 687 -14.07 13.59 3.79
N MET A 688 -14.86 12.57 4.01
CA MET A 688 -15.56 11.84 2.97
C MET A 688 -16.93 11.38 3.49
N LEU A 689 -17.96 11.64 2.69
CA LEU A 689 -19.30 11.07 2.86
C LEU A 689 -19.66 10.26 1.64
N ALA A 690 -20.02 8.99 1.83
CA ALA A 690 -20.54 8.13 0.79
C ALA A 690 -21.93 7.62 1.16
N LEU A 691 -22.86 7.77 0.24
CA LEU A 691 -24.22 7.27 0.34
C LEU A 691 -24.44 6.25 -0.78
N GLN A 692 -24.87 5.05 -0.43
CA GLN A 692 -25.21 4.01 -1.41
C GLN A 692 -26.58 3.43 -1.12
N TYR A 693 -27.43 3.39 -2.14
CA TYR A 693 -28.70 2.69 -2.09
C TYR A 693 -28.69 1.51 -3.04
N SER A 694 -29.09 0.33 -2.54
CA SER A 694 -29.19 -0.91 -3.30
C SER A 694 -30.61 -1.46 -3.18
N TYR A 695 -31.28 -1.57 -4.32
CA TYR A 695 -32.63 -2.12 -4.42
C TYR A 695 -32.61 -3.45 -5.14
N GLN A 696 -33.02 -4.52 -4.45
CA GLN A 696 -33.07 -5.88 -5.03
C GLN A 696 -34.38 -6.10 -5.77
N VAL A 697 -34.28 -6.43 -7.06
CA VAL A 697 -35.42 -6.83 -7.90
C VAL A 697 -35.55 -8.37 -7.88
N GLU A 698 -36.46 -8.90 -7.09
CA GLU A 698 -36.56 -10.35 -6.84
C GLU A 698 -36.83 -11.18 -8.10
N ASN A 699 -37.69 -10.68 -8.99
CA ASN A 699 -38.14 -11.38 -10.20
C ASN A 699 -37.09 -11.43 -11.34
N LEU A 700 -35.95 -10.76 -11.21
CA LEU A 700 -34.86 -10.69 -12.20
C LEU A 700 -33.58 -11.32 -11.68
N ASN A 701 -33.56 -12.59 -11.32
CA ASN A 701 -32.38 -13.30 -10.81
C ASN A 701 -31.68 -12.56 -9.65
N LYS A 702 -32.44 -11.98 -8.72
CA LYS A 702 -31.93 -11.16 -7.61
C LYS A 702 -31.01 -10.02 -8.07
N LEU A 703 -31.38 -9.34 -9.15
CA LEU A 703 -30.68 -8.19 -9.67
C LEU A 703 -30.76 -7.04 -8.68
N ASN A 704 -29.62 -6.46 -8.32
CA ASN A 704 -29.54 -5.26 -7.49
C ASN A 704 -29.37 -4.03 -8.38
N LEU A 705 -30.26 -3.06 -8.23
CA LEU A 705 -30.08 -1.70 -8.74
C LEU A 705 -29.27 -0.91 -7.70
N ILE A 706 -28.15 -0.35 -8.09
CA ILE A 706 -27.23 0.34 -7.16
C ILE A 706 -27.04 1.78 -7.63
N ALA A 707 -27.24 2.72 -6.71
CA ALA A 707 -26.87 4.12 -6.88
C ALA A 707 -25.98 4.54 -5.72
N ARG A 708 -24.84 5.18 -6.02
CA ARG A 708 -23.87 5.66 -5.06
C ARG A 708 -23.45 7.07 -5.39
N GLY A 709 -23.39 7.94 -4.38
CA GLY A 709 -22.82 9.28 -4.43
C GLY A 709 -21.74 9.42 -3.37
N GLU A 710 -20.68 10.15 -3.67
CA GLU A 710 -19.56 10.43 -2.78
C GLU A 710 -19.23 11.91 -2.82
N TRP A 711 -18.99 12.46 -1.66
CA TRP A 711 -18.41 13.79 -1.46
C TRP A 711 -17.11 13.61 -0.69
N ALA A 712 -16.02 14.18 -1.21
CA ALA A 712 -14.72 14.20 -0.55
C ALA A 712 -14.25 15.65 -0.42
N TYR A 713 -13.66 15.96 0.74
CA TYR A 713 -13.03 17.25 1.03
C TYR A 713 -11.59 17.05 1.44
N THR A 714 -10.70 17.82 0.81
CA THR A 714 -9.29 17.94 1.18
C THR A 714 -9.04 19.39 1.55
N GLY A 715 -8.59 19.64 2.77
CA GLY A 715 -8.34 20.97 3.31
C GLY A 715 -7.08 21.63 2.77
N ASP A 716 -6.77 22.81 3.29
CA ASP A 716 -5.58 23.58 2.93
C ASP A 716 -4.31 22.78 3.22
N GLN A 717 -3.34 22.83 2.30
CA GLN A 717 -2.03 22.19 2.44
C GLN A 717 -0.95 22.96 1.71
N PHE A 718 0.29 22.73 2.11
CA PHE A 718 1.48 23.33 1.53
C PHE A 718 2.38 22.30 0.87
N PHE A 719 3.16 22.71 -0.13
CA PHE A 719 4.00 21.81 -0.91
C PHE A 719 5.51 22.05 -0.69
N ASP A 720 5.90 23.22 -0.17
CA ASP A 720 7.29 23.56 0.12
C ASP A 720 7.48 23.95 1.60
N LEU A 721 8.72 23.81 2.11
CA LEU A 721 9.06 24.06 3.51
C LEU A 721 8.84 25.53 3.93
N GLN A 722 8.89 26.47 2.97
CA GLN A 722 8.64 27.89 3.22
C GLN A 722 7.14 28.21 3.32
N ASN A 723 6.26 27.23 2.99
CA ASN A 723 4.82 27.40 2.89
C ASN A 723 4.39 28.48 1.88
N ARG A 724 5.11 28.62 0.77
CA ARG A 724 4.81 29.55 -0.34
C ARG A 724 3.75 28.99 -1.27
N PHE A 725 3.90 27.70 -1.62
CA PHE A 725 3.01 27.01 -2.54
C PHE A 725 1.89 26.34 -1.78
N GLU A 726 0.70 26.88 -1.90
CA GLU A 726 -0.49 26.45 -1.17
C GLU A 726 -1.56 25.92 -2.12
N GLN A 727 -2.20 24.82 -1.76
CA GLN A 727 -3.48 24.38 -2.29
C GLN A 727 -4.57 24.70 -1.26
N LYS A 728 -5.50 25.58 -1.62
CA LYS A 728 -6.70 25.82 -0.81
C LYS A 728 -7.62 24.62 -0.83
N GLY A 729 -8.37 24.46 0.26
CA GLY A 729 -9.32 23.35 0.40
C GLY A 729 -10.28 23.22 -0.78
N TYR A 730 -10.54 21.99 -1.18
CA TYR A 730 -11.39 21.69 -2.34
C TYR A 730 -12.30 20.48 -2.09
N HIS A 731 -13.38 20.45 -2.87
CA HIS A 731 -14.38 19.39 -2.85
C HIS A 731 -14.34 18.60 -4.14
N LEU A 732 -14.48 17.27 -4.04
CA LEU A 732 -14.67 16.37 -5.18
C LEU A 732 -15.98 15.61 -5.01
N PHE A 733 -16.71 15.46 -6.10
CA PHE A 733 -17.94 14.68 -6.16
C PHE A 733 -17.78 13.52 -7.14
N ASN A 734 -18.13 12.32 -6.67
CA ASN A 734 -18.12 11.10 -7.49
C ASN A 734 -19.49 10.45 -7.45
N ALA A 735 -19.84 9.72 -8.50
CA ALA A 735 -21.06 8.95 -8.54
C ALA A 735 -20.90 7.65 -9.32
N LYS A 736 -21.70 6.67 -8.96
CA LYS A 736 -21.80 5.38 -9.66
C LYS A 736 -23.26 4.91 -9.66
N VAL A 737 -23.75 4.47 -10.80
CA VAL A 737 -25.10 3.89 -10.94
C VAL A 737 -25.04 2.68 -11.85
N GLY A 738 -25.80 1.65 -11.54
CA GLY A 738 -25.84 0.47 -12.37
C GLY A 738 -26.55 -0.72 -11.74
N VAL A 739 -26.23 -1.88 -12.26
CA VAL A 739 -26.85 -3.14 -11.86
C VAL A 739 -25.77 -4.17 -11.53
N SER A 740 -26.07 -5.01 -10.55
CA SER A 740 -25.19 -6.08 -10.09
C SER A 740 -25.98 -7.32 -9.71
N ASN A 741 -25.43 -8.48 -10.02
CA ASN A 741 -25.89 -9.75 -9.46
C ASN A 741 -24.69 -10.67 -9.15
N LYS A 742 -24.93 -11.93 -8.79
CA LYS A 742 -23.86 -12.90 -8.50
C LYS A 742 -22.91 -13.12 -9.68
N ARG A 743 -23.35 -12.93 -10.94
CA ARG A 743 -22.59 -13.29 -12.15
C ARG A 743 -22.03 -12.11 -12.91
N PHE A 744 -22.64 -10.93 -12.84
CA PHE A 744 -22.18 -9.77 -13.58
C PHE A 744 -22.47 -8.44 -12.87
N ASP A 745 -21.69 -7.43 -13.21
CA ASP A 745 -21.86 -6.03 -12.84
C ASP A 745 -21.83 -5.19 -14.10
N LEU A 746 -22.71 -4.18 -14.18
CA LEU A 746 -22.67 -3.12 -15.18
C LEU A 746 -22.89 -1.79 -14.49
N PHE A 747 -21.88 -0.90 -14.55
CA PHE A 747 -21.93 0.41 -13.89
C PHE A 747 -21.54 1.53 -14.85
N PHE A 748 -22.27 2.64 -14.74
CA PHE A 748 -21.83 3.95 -15.20
C PHE A 748 -21.21 4.66 -14.00
N TRP A 749 -20.09 5.31 -14.20
CA TRP A 749 -19.35 5.99 -13.12
C TRP A 749 -18.83 7.34 -13.59
N GLY A 750 -18.66 8.26 -12.63
CA GLY A 750 -18.00 9.54 -12.83
C GLY A 750 -17.20 9.94 -11.59
N ARG A 751 -16.05 10.55 -11.79
CA ARG A 751 -15.16 11.07 -10.75
C ARG A 751 -14.86 12.53 -11.04
N ASN A 752 -14.65 13.32 -9.97
CA ASN A 752 -14.47 14.77 -10.08
C ASN A 752 -15.56 15.42 -10.95
N LEU A 753 -16.84 15.12 -10.66
CA LEU A 753 -17.97 15.54 -11.50
C LEU A 753 -18.11 17.06 -11.57
N SER A 754 -17.60 17.80 -10.56
CA SER A 754 -17.53 19.25 -10.54
C SER A 754 -16.42 19.83 -11.43
N ASP A 755 -15.60 18.98 -12.03
CA ASP A 755 -14.43 19.37 -12.86
C ASP A 755 -13.48 20.34 -12.14
N LYS A 756 -13.26 20.09 -10.85
CA LYS A 756 -12.38 20.92 -10.02
C LYS A 756 -10.93 20.74 -10.45
N THR A 757 -10.28 21.82 -10.85
CA THR A 757 -8.81 21.86 -11.01
C THR A 757 -8.16 22.10 -9.65
N TYR A 758 -7.16 21.31 -9.32
CA TYR A 758 -6.40 21.40 -8.07
C TYR A 758 -4.97 20.90 -8.27
N LEU A 759 -4.06 21.40 -7.43
CA LEU A 759 -2.67 20.96 -7.38
C LEU A 759 -2.58 19.61 -6.65
N ASP A 760 -1.98 18.61 -7.27
CA ASP A 760 -1.71 17.30 -6.68
C ASP A 760 -0.30 17.26 -6.07
N TYR A 761 0.67 17.84 -6.79
CA TYR A 761 2.06 17.92 -6.36
C TYR A 761 2.70 19.22 -6.88
N VAL A 762 3.52 19.83 -6.06
CA VAL A 762 4.34 20.99 -6.48
C VAL A 762 5.76 20.77 -5.97
N TYR A 763 6.73 20.90 -6.84
CA TYR A 763 8.14 20.88 -6.46
C TYR A 763 8.53 22.19 -5.76
N ASP A 764 9.56 22.17 -4.94
CA ASP A 764 10.03 23.33 -4.17
C ASP A 764 10.48 24.52 -5.04
N PHE A 765 10.80 24.27 -6.32
CA PHE A 765 11.09 25.28 -7.33
C PHE A 765 9.85 25.77 -8.12
N GLY A 766 8.65 25.29 -7.80
CA GLY A 766 7.38 25.78 -8.32
C GLY A 766 6.76 25.01 -9.46
N ALA A 767 7.47 24.02 -10.06
CA ALA A 767 6.87 23.19 -11.10
C ALA A 767 5.73 22.33 -10.52
N ALA A 768 4.59 22.32 -11.22
CA ALA A 768 3.34 21.80 -10.68
C ALA A 768 2.74 20.69 -11.53
N HIS A 769 2.19 19.68 -10.84
CA HIS A 769 1.35 18.61 -11.38
C HIS A 769 -0.07 18.75 -10.85
N LEU A 770 -1.05 18.66 -11.74
CA LEU A 770 -2.47 18.77 -11.40
C LEU A 770 -3.08 17.43 -11.02
N GLY A 771 -4.10 17.47 -10.18
CA GLY A 771 -4.96 16.33 -9.91
C GLY A 771 -5.80 15.93 -11.12
N ASN A 772 -6.39 14.73 -11.09
CA ASN A 772 -7.13 14.21 -12.23
C ASN A 772 -8.35 15.09 -12.57
N PRO A 773 -8.58 15.43 -13.86
CA PRO A 773 -9.76 16.15 -14.31
C PRO A 773 -11.02 15.28 -14.16
N LYS A 774 -12.18 15.80 -14.56
CA LYS A 774 -13.42 15.04 -14.60
C LYS A 774 -13.28 13.82 -15.51
N THR A 775 -13.49 12.62 -14.93
CA THR A 775 -13.49 11.36 -15.66
C THR A 775 -14.83 10.64 -15.50
N TYR A 776 -15.25 9.97 -16.56
CA TYR A 776 -16.47 9.17 -16.56
C TYR A 776 -16.35 7.99 -17.53
N GLY A 777 -17.14 6.95 -17.28
CA GLY A 777 -17.07 5.76 -18.11
C GLY A 777 -18.05 4.67 -17.71
N ILE A 778 -17.81 3.49 -18.28
CA ILE A 778 -18.61 2.29 -18.09
C ILE A 778 -17.71 1.16 -17.64
N SER A 779 -18.17 0.39 -16.66
CA SER A 779 -17.50 -0.84 -16.19
C SER A 779 -18.45 -2.02 -16.40
N LEU A 780 -17.95 -3.08 -17.04
CA LEU A 780 -18.61 -4.37 -17.16
C LEU A 780 -17.71 -5.45 -16.55
N ALA A 781 -18.24 -6.27 -15.66
CA ALA A 781 -17.50 -7.39 -15.09
C ALA A 781 -18.40 -8.65 -15.05
N GLY A 782 -17.82 -9.79 -15.41
CA GLY A 782 -18.43 -11.11 -15.29
C GLY A 782 -17.69 -11.99 -14.29
N ARG A 783 -18.42 -12.89 -13.60
CA ARG A 783 -17.90 -13.83 -12.60
C ARG A 783 -18.53 -15.20 -12.74
N PHE A 784 -17.78 -16.27 -12.48
CA PHE A 784 -18.25 -17.66 -12.44
C PHE A 784 -17.56 -18.47 -11.37
#